data_02ec962e84f82cd9454b2bc88525cf53
#
_entry.id   02ec962e84f82cd9454b2bc88525cf53
#
_cell.length_a   1.000
_cell.length_b   1.000
_cell.length_c   1.000
_cell.angle_alpha   90.00
_cell.angle_beta   90.00
_cell.angle_gamma   90.00
#
_symmetry.space_group_name_H-M   'P 1'
#
loop_
_entity.id
_entity.type
_entity.pdbx_description
1 polymer ?
#
loop_
_entity_poly.entity_id
_entity_poly.type
_entity_poly.pdbx_seq_one_letter_code
_entity_poly.pdbx_strand_id
1 'polypeptide(L)'
;VADAGSAAFTGPSELEIAASSVSIAVNRPAADGSLIDFSADPLVIATGPTTTRTLSFNSADGALIEASGNLRINLSNFVQFSGNLALRKSTATLKLSTGADVTTELLAIGGTDLTAFAGINGGSPDAMGFSLSGLNFAFATATDVSDRTRTWMALDAVATGIAFNGLPGVSIAASSLDLALNRPASDSTLINFAAQPLTLKTGSATTRTLDLTGTAGPLLEASGNLTIDVAGFFRVSGALGVKKSEFDLALSSSDTTTQRVNLLTIAGDNLSAFAGMNAASPDRTGLSLSNLNFALALASDKADPDRRWTTLQATAGAVAVTGISGVTMSSSNLAVTINRKAADDTLANYSRTPLTLSTGAGTKTIDLNSNVGPLVEASGTLNIAVQSFFTVNGGFAVRSARDTVTLSNATTVDADLLTIGGDNVSAFAGLNGGSATQTGISLGNADFGLAFITDRRDATRKFTSLQATAGLAAFVGADTINITGTDLSVAINRGLHNNFPAIPGASANSQYRLTIDPQTLGSLTFNKDTSSASANILSSDSDAQVAAKVRTALEGLTAIGAGNVTVTGSRDAGFTVEFINALARTSVTGLTVSTNATMAGSLAATQSAASVTGISAVQSITLTRLPVERPTVSTSVSEVAAGFAGTGQITAIRVAAAATASGQYTLTYNGQSRTIRWAQNNVDMNATRIGDALRDLTGDSFAKVRFDQQSFITNQRFIVKFTNAPGTITGSTTTLSGTVTIETERAAAGAVNEQQAITLNVGSATGTFRVSIPWNGRTYTTTTLPLTAS
;
A
#
# COMPACT_ATOMS: atom_id res chain seq x y z
N VAL A 1 11.53 4.88 -58.62
CA VAL A 1 12.14 3.90 -57.72
C VAL A 1 13.64 3.99 -57.87
N ALA A 2 14.34 4.02 -56.80
CA ALA A 2 15.81 3.96 -56.73
C ALA A 2 16.25 2.96 -55.69
N ASP A 3 17.24 2.12 -56.03
CA ASP A 3 17.83 1.19 -55.10
C ASP A 3 19.35 1.47 -54.99
N ALA A 4 19.88 1.37 -53.78
CA ALA A 4 21.31 1.49 -53.51
C ALA A 4 21.78 0.33 -52.64
N GLY A 5 22.90 -0.28 -52.97
CA GLY A 5 23.48 -1.36 -52.12
C GLY A 5 23.90 -0.85 -50.76
N SER A 6 24.42 0.39 -50.71
CA SER A 6 24.80 1.04 -49.43
C SER A 6 24.71 2.55 -49.54
N ALA A 7 24.52 3.21 -48.42
CA ALA A 7 24.59 4.64 -48.19
C ALA A 7 25.26 4.88 -46.85
N ALA A 8 26.14 5.89 -46.76
CA ALA A 8 26.77 6.26 -45.51
C ALA A 8 26.79 7.78 -45.37
N PHE A 9 26.60 8.28 -44.17
CA PHE A 9 26.83 9.66 -43.82
C PHE A 9 28.30 9.86 -43.42
N THR A 10 28.93 10.82 -44.10
CA THR A 10 30.30 11.23 -43.76
C THR A 10 30.23 12.59 -43.07
N GLY A 11 30.54 12.60 -41.79
CA GLY A 11 30.41 13.76 -40.92
C GLY A 11 31.31 13.68 -39.69
N PRO A 12 30.92 14.28 -38.55
CA PRO A 12 31.71 14.20 -37.32
C PRO A 12 31.95 12.76 -36.91
N SER A 13 33.12 12.49 -36.31
CA SER A 13 33.57 11.14 -35.88
C SER A 13 32.64 10.52 -34.81
N GLU A 14 31.90 11.38 -34.13
CA GLU A 14 30.96 11.01 -33.06
C GLU A 14 29.64 10.47 -33.61
N LEU A 15 29.35 10.65 -34.91
CA LEU A 15 28.09 10.21 -35.53
C LEU A 15 28.36 9.33 -36.74
N GLU A 16 28.09 8.05 -36.59
CA GLU A 16 28.09 7.07 -37.68
C GLU A 16 26.67 6.77 -38.10
N ILE A 17 26.31 7.01 -39.36
CA ILE A 17 25.05 6.54 -39.97
C ILE A 17 25.41 5.79 -41.23
N ALA A 18 25.01 4.52 -41.27
CA ALA A 18 25.18 3.66 -42.41
C ALA A 18 23.83 2.96 -42.73
N ALA A 19 23.59 2.78 -44.00
CA ALA A 19 22.44 2.01 -44.48
C ALA A 19 22.88 1.07 -45.59
N SER A 20 22.20 -0.08 -45.68
CA SER A 20 22.36 -1.05 -46.76
C SER A 20 20.98 -1.49 -47.28
N SER A 21 20.99 -2.01 -48.51
CA SER A 21 19.76 -2.44 -49.21
C SER A 21 18.71 -1.33 -49.23
N VAL A 22 19.16 -0.11 -49.53
CA VAL A 22 18.27 1.08 -49.52
C VAL A 22 17.39 1.06 -50.76
N SER A 23 16.08 1.19 -50.57
CA SER A 23 15.10 1.39 -51.63
C SER A 23 14.32 2.67 -51.40
N ILE A 24 14.15 3.48 -52.41
CA ILE A 24 13.36 4.73 -52.38
C ILE A 24 12.34 4.69 -53.50
N ALA A 25 11.08 4.99 -53.17
CA ALA A 25 9.98 5.07 -54.12
C ALA A 25 9.24 6.41 -53.96
N VAL A 26 8.94 7.06 -55.03
CA VAL A 26 8.20 8.33 -55.05
C VAL A 26 7.12 8.29 -56.14
N ASN A 27 5.85 8.50 -55.77
CA ASN A 27 4.75 8.73 -56.68
C ASN A 27 4.04 10.03 -56.27
N ARG A 28 4.16 11.10 -57.08
CA ARG A 28 3.58 12.42 -56.76
C ARG A 28 2.38 12.71 -57.66
N PRO A 29 1.36 13.34 -57.14
CA PRO A 29 0.24 13.79 -57.94
C PRO A 29 0.63 14.87 -58.89
N ALA A 30 -0.06 14.95 -60.03
CA ALA A 30 -0.07 16.10 -60.93
C ALA A 30 -0.83 17.30 -60.31
N ALA A 31 -0.81 18.44 -60.96
CA ALA A 31 -1.49 19.65 -60.46
C ALA A 31 -3.01 19.49 -60.25
N ASP A 32 -3.62 18.55 -60.98
CA ASP A 32 -5.04 18.18 -60.90
C ASP A 32 -5.32 17.12 -59.79
N GLY A 33 -4.30 16.72 -59.05
CA GLY A 33 -4.39 15.68 -58.04
C GLY A 33 -4.34 14.23 -58.56
N SER A 34 -4.25 13.99 -59.88
CA SER A 34 -4.15 12.66 -60.44
C SER A 34 -2.81 12.01 -60.17
N LEU A 35 -2.80 10.69 -59.98
CA LEU A 35 -1.61 9.88 -59.77
C LEU A 35 -1.44 8.88 -60.94
N ILE A 36 -0.23 8.57 -61.25
CA ILE A 36 0.07 7.51 -62.22
C ILE A 36 -0.15 6.16 -61.54
N ASP A 37 -0.86 5.25 -62.25
CA ASP A 37 -1.10 3.87 -61.86
C ASP A 37 -0.40 2.96 -62.82
N PHE A 38 0.63 2.26 -62.30
CA PHE A 38 1.36 1.21 -63.03
C PHE A 38 1.10 -0.19 -62.50
N SER A 39 0.03 -0.38 -61.70
CA SER A 39 -0.28 -1.68 -61.08
C SER A 39 -0.77 -2.72 -62.13
N ALA A 40 -1.57 -2.29 -63.10
CA ALA A 40 -2.08 -3.12 -64.14
C ALA A 40 -1.11 -3.24 -65.37
N ASP A 41 -0.36 -2.18 -65.67
CA ASP A 41 0.58 -2.12 -66.78
C ASP A 41 1.93 -1.50 -66.25
N PRO A 42 2.78 -2.35 -65.69
CA PRO A 42 4.07 -1.89 -65.15
C PRO A 42 5.00 -1.29 -66.20
N LEU A 43 5.53 -0.12 -65.93
CA LEU A 43 6.44 0.55 -66.84
C LEU A 43 7.88 0.02 -66.66
N VAL A 44 8.40 -0.63 -67.66
CA VAL A 44 9.77 -1.15 -67.72
C VAL A 44 10.71 -0.10 -68.32
N ILE A 45 11.71 0.29 -67.58
CA ILE A 45 12.70 1.30 -67.97
C ILE A 45 14.04 0.63 -68.12
N ALA A 46 14.69 0.78 -69.29
CA ALA A 46 16.05 0.34 -69.54
C ALA A 46 17.03 1.22 -68.70
N THR A 47 17.87 0.57 -67.89
CA THR A 47 18.85 1.22 -67.01
C THR A 47 20.29 0.91 -67.39
N GLY A 48 20.48 0.11 -68.43
CA GLY A 48 21.76 -0.25 -69.00
C GLY A 48 21.58 -1.14 -70.24
N PRO A 49 22.64 -1.62 -70.83
CA PRO A 49 22.54 -2.44 -72.06
C PRO A 49 21.72 -3.72 -71.90
N THR A 50 21.69 -4.30 -70.70
CA THR A 50 21.00 -5.56 -70.39
C THR A 50 20.18 -5.49 -69.09
N THR A 51 20.05 -4.34 -68.52
CA THR A 51 19.38 -4.15 -67.19
C THR A 51 18.16 -3.26 -67.34
N THR A 52 17.13 -3.59 -66.60
CA THR A 52 15.89 -2.82 -66.53
C THR A 52 15.43 -2.59 -65.09
N ARG A 53 14.63 -1.54 -64.89
CA ARG A 53 13.88 -1.27 -63.70
C ARG A 53 12.41 -1.15 -64.04
N THR A 54 11.57 -1.71 -63.17
CA THR A 54 10.12 -1.69 -63.36
C THR A 54 9.45 -0.73 -62.34
N LEU A 55 8.58 0.15 -62.82
CA LEU A 55 7.69 0.94 -62.01
C LEU A 55 6.35 0.23 -61.96
N SER A 56 5.86 -0.06 -60.77
CA SER A 56 4.59 -0.79 -60.53
C SER A 56 3.71 -0.12 -59.47
N PHE A 57 3.75 1.22 -59.36
CA PHE A 57 2.96 1.97 -58.40
C PHE A 57 1.44 1.71 -58.62
N ASN A 58 0.73 1.53 -57.52
CA ASN A 58 -0.71 1.51 -57.47
C ASN A 58 -1.22 2.92 -57.06
N SER A 59 -2.12 3.51 -57.86
CA SER A 59 -2.71 4.83 -57.52
C SER A 59 -3.58 4.81 -56.29
N ALA A 60 -4.09 3.65 -55.89
CA ALA A 60 -4.85 3.45 -54.66
C ALA A 60 -3.98 3.66 -53.38
N ASP A 61 -2.65 3.56 -53.55
CA ASP A 61 -1.73 3.87 -52.44
C ASP A 61 -1.59 5.38 -52.12
N GLY A 62 -2.21 6.25 -52.94
CA GLY A 62 -2.16 7.68 -52.85
C GLY A 62 -0.80 8.28 -53.19
N ALA A 63 -0.64 9.57 -52.99
CA ALA A 63 0.65 10.26 -53.08
C ALA A 63 1.62 9.68 -52.06
N LEU A 64 2.82 9.27 -52.52
CA LEU A 64 3.73 8.43 -51.74
C LEU A 64 5.18 8.86 -51.83
N ILE A 65 5.84 8.97 -50.72
CA ILE A 65 7.29 8.91 -50.58
C ILE A 65 7.60 7.80 -49.61
N GLU A 66 8.32 6.80 -50.07
CA GLU A 66 8.69 5.64 -49.24
C GLU A 66 10.22 5.43 -49.32
N ALA A 67 10.80 5.12 -48.17
CA ALA A 67 12.20 4.69 -48.08
C ALA A 67 12.30 3.48 -47.13
N SER A 68 13.10 2.47 -47.53
CA SER A 68 13.34 1.29 -46.70
C SER A 68 14.81 0.84 -46.83
N GLY A 69 15.29 0.16 -45.80
CA GLY A 69 16.67 -0.38 -45.78
C GLY A 69 17.05 -0.89 -44.41
N ASN A 70 18.24 -1.50 -44.34
CA ASN A 70 18.86 -1.82 -43.06
C ASN A 70 19.66 -0.61 -42.60
N LEU A 71 19.33 -0.03 -41.46
CA LEU A 71 19.93 1.18 -40.92
C LEU A 71 20.75 0.87 -39.67
N ARG A 72 21.94 1.47 -39.60
CA ARG A 72 22.78 1.47 -38.41
C ARG A 72 23.10 2.93 -38.04
N ILE A 73 22.86 3.26 -36.79
CA ILE A 73 23.22 4.55 -36.20
C ILE A 73 24.06 4.29 -34.97
N ASN A 74 25.17 5.02 -34.83
CA ASN A 74 25.99 5.03 -33.62
C ASN A 74 26.34 6.49 -33.31
N LEU A 75 25.91 6.95 -32.14
CA LEU A 75 26.20 8.29 -31.63
C LEU A 75 27.13 8.16 -30.43
N SER A 76 28.43 8.34 -30.66
CA SER A 76 29.47 8.35 -29.63
C SER A 76 29.42 7.15 -28.65
N ASN A 77 28.93 5.99 -29.08
CA ASN A 77 28.67 4.82 -28.27
C ASN A 77 27.65 5.04 -27.09
N PHE A 78 26.95 6.20 -27.09
CA PHE A 78 25.86 6.45 -26.13
C PHE A 78 24.52 5.92 -26.63
N VAL A 79 24.25 6.06 -27.92
CA VAL A 79 23.02 5.54 -28.54
C VAL A 79 23.47 4.73 -29.77
N GLN A 80 23.11 3.48 -29.76
CA GLN A 80 23.29 2.60 -30.92
C GLN A 80 21.93 2.06 -31.35
N PHE A 81 21.74 1.98 -32.64
CA PHE A 81 20.51 1.47 -33.24
C PHE A 81 20.88 0.74 -34.53
N SER A 82 20.32 -0.45 -34.71
CA SER A 82 20.49 -1.19 -35.98
C SER A 82 19.29 -2.07 -36.27
N GLY A 83 18.97 -2.25 -37.56
CA GLY A 83 17.95 -3.16 -38.06
C GLY A 83 17.19 -2.62 -39.27
N ASN A 84 16.17 -3.36 -39.70
CA ASN A 84 15.40 -3.00 -40.87
C ASN A 84 14.37 -1.93 -40.56
N LEU A 85 14.30 -0.89 -41.36
CA LEU A 85 13.37 0.21 -41.24
C LEU A 85 12.70 0.51 -42.59
N ALA A 86 11.44 0.90 -42.51
CA ALA A 86 10.76 1.53 -43.62
C ALA A 86 9.99 2.77 -43.14
N LEU A 87 10.03 3.82 -43.91
CA LEU A 87 9.31 5.06 -43.71
C LEU A 87 8.44 5.35 -44.92
N ARG A 88 7.19 5.68 -44.69
CA ARG A 88 6.24 6.05 -45.74
C ARG A 88 5.53 7.33 -45.37
N LYS A 89 5.58 8.34 -46.22
CA LYS A 89 4.67 9.49 -46.17
C LYS A 89 3.69 9.39 -47.31
N SER A 90 2.39 9.46 -47.00
CA SER A 90 1.30 9.36 -47.98
C SER A 90 0.07 10.15 -47.53
N THR A 91 -0.88 10.34 -48.44
CA THR A 91 -2.23 10.77 -48.08
C THR A 91 -3.11 9.53 -47.96
N ALA A 92 -3.85 9.43 -46.85
CA ALA A 92 -4.75 8.29 -46.63
C ALA A 92 -6.08 8.75 -46.02
N THR A 93 -7.17 8.11 -46.41
CA THR A 93 -8.46 8.27 -45.75
C THR A 93 -8.58 7.19 -44.67
N LEU A 94 -8.77 7.61 -43.41
CA LEU A 94 -8.80 6.73 -42.22
C LEU A 94 -10.13 6.85 -41.51
N LYS A 95 -10.58 5.75 -40.87
CA LYS A 95 -11.81 5.68 -40.07
C LYS A 95 -11.53 6.23 -38.64
N LEU A 96 -12.38 7.15 -38.20
CA LEU A 96 -12.37 7.64 -36.80
C LEU A 96 -13.17 6.73 -35.87
N SER A 97 -12.97 6.92 -34.57
CA SER A 97 -13.75 6.26 -33.49
C SER A 97 -15.25 6.58 -33.57
N THR A 98 -15.62 7.69 -34.19
CA THR A 98 -17.02 8.09 -34.47
C THR A 98 -17.65 7.37 -35.66
N GLY A 99 -16.86 6.63 -36.43
CA GLY A 99 -17.27 6.01 -37.71
C GLY A 99 -17.10 6.93 -38.93
N ALA A 100 -16.78 8.20 -38.75
CA ALA A 100 -16.53 9.16 -39.83
C ALA A 100 -15.18 8.89 -40.51
N ASP A 101 -15.09 9.25 -41.79
CA ASP A 101 -13.84 9.24 -42.55
C ASP A 101 -13.09 10.56 -42.39
N VAL A 102 -11.78 10.50 -42.33
CA VAL A 102 -10.91 11.66 -42.35
C VAL A 102 -9.76 11.46 -43.32
N THR A 103 -9.53 12.45 -44.19
CA THR A 103 -8.36 12.46 -45.08
C THR A 103 -7.15 13.03 -44.34
N THR A 104 -6.07 12.29 -44.26
CA THR A 104 -4.91 12.61 -43.49
C THR A 104 -3.63 12.63 -44.31
N GLU A 105 -2.70 13.52 -43.92
CA GLU A 105 -1.29 13.30 -44.19
C GLU A 105 -0.78 12.26 -43.17
N LEU A 106 -0.40 11.10 -43.68
CA LEU A 106 0.06 9.94 -42.92
C LEU A 106 1.57 9.83 -43.01
N LEU A 107 2.25 9.83 -41.86
CA LEU A 107 3.62 9.41 -41.74
C LEU A 107 3.64 8.07 -41.00
N ALA A 108 4.07 7.03 -41.68
CA ALA A 108 4.18 5.68 -41.15
C ALA A 108 5.63 5.24 -41.09
N ILE A 109 6.02 4.63 -39.99
CA ILE A 109 7.36 4.08 -39.79
C ILE A 109 7.20 2.65 -39.26
N GLY A 110 7.82 1.71 -39.94
CA GLY A 110 7.86 0.32 -39.51
C GLY A 110 9.29 -0.16 -39.33
N GLY A 111 9.48 -1.07 -38.40
CA GLY A 111 10.78 -1.65 -38.16
C GLY A 111 10.68 -3.12 -37.81
N THR A 112 11.71 -3.88 -38.19
CA THR A 112 11.80 -5.31 -37.90
C THR A 112 13.20 -5.72 -37.51
N ASP A 113 13.27 -6.61 -36.52
CA ASP A 113 14.53 -7.16 -35.96
C ASP A 113 15.52 -6.07 -35.52
N LEU A 114 15.00 -5.05 -34.88
CA LEU A 114 15.80 -3.92 -34.43
C LEU A 114 16.49 -4.23 -33.12
N THR A 115 17.73 -3.76 -33.02
CA THR A 115 18.46 -3.70 -31.76
C THR A 115 18.79 -2.26 -31.44
N ALA A 116 18.75 -1.91 -30.16
CA ALA A 116 19.10 -0.59 -29.67
C ALA A 116 19.88 -0.69 -28.35
N PHE A 117 20.73 0.28 -28.13
CA PHE A 117 21.41 0.50 -26.86
C PHE A 117 21.37 1.98 -26.53
N ALA A 118 21.10 2.30 -25.25
CA ALA A 118 21.17 3.65 -24.73
C ALA A 118 21.88 3.64 -23.37
N GLY A 119 23.06 4.25 -23.31
CA GLY A 119 23.91 4.22 -22.11
C GLY A 119 25.31 4.70 -22.39
N ILE A 120 26.30 4.21 -21.64
CA ILE A 120 27.70 4.52 -21.78
C ILE A 120 28.46 3.28 -22.29
N ASN A 121 29.50 3.50 -23.06
CA ASN A 121 30.39 2.45 -23.61
C ASN A 121 29.63 1.40 -24.44
N GLY A 122 28.61 1.79 -25.17
CA GLY A 122 27.84 0.89 -26.03
C GLY A 122 28.76 0.10 -26.98
N GLY A 123 28.48 -1.21 -27.12
CA GLY A 123 29.31 -2.10 -27.96
C GLY A 123 30.57 -2.63 -27.29
N SER A 124 30.86 -2.26 -26.03
CA SER A 124 31.97 -2.80 -25.25
C SER A 124 31.50 -3.76 -24.15
N PRO A 125 32.41 -4.63 -23.61
CA PRO A 125 32.10 -5.45 -22.44
C PRO A 125 31.69 -4.64 -21.19
N ASP A 126 32.15 -3.38 -21.11
CA ASP A 126 31.86 -2.47 -20.00
C ASP A 126 30.63 -1.56 -20.28
N ALA A 127 29.76 -1.96 -21.18
CA ALA A 127 28.57 -1.22 -21.52
C ALA A 127 27.62 -1.12 -20.32
N MET A 128 27.19 0.11 -20.01
CA MET A 128 26.26 0.40 -18.91
C MET A 128 25.05 1.16 -19.46
N GLY A 129 23.87 0.54 -19.41
CA GLY A 129 22.66 1.14 -19.94
C GLY A 129 21.59 0.12 -20.29
N PHE A 130 20.60 0.60 -21.03
CA PHE A 130 19.50 -0.23 -21.54
C PHE A 130 19.82 -0.77 -22.91
N SER A 131 19.65 -2.07 -23.07
CA SER A 131 19.68 -2.76 -24.37
C SER A 131 18.29 -3.26 -24.72
N LEU A 132 17.96 -3.18 -26.00
CA LEU A 132 16.71 -3.67 -26.60
C LEU A 132 17.08 -4.62 -27.75
N SER A 133 16.40 -5.74 -27.85
CA SER A 133 16.62 -6.73 -28.89
C SER A 133 15.32 -7.22 -29.53
N GLY A 134 15.37 -7.53 -30.83
CA GLY A 134 14.28 -8.10 -31.60
C GLY A 134 13.02 -7.23 -31.59
N LEU A 135 13.19 -5.89 -31.66
CA LEU A 135 12.05 -4.97 -31.74
C LEU A 135 11.46 -5.01 -33.15
N ASN A 136 10.18 -5.29 -33.19
CA ASN A 136 9.34 -5.18 -34.38
C ASN A 136 8.22 -4.19 -34.05
N PHE A 137 8.04 -3.17 -34.87
CA PHE A 137 7.00 -2.17 -34.60
C PHE A 137 6.38 -1.60 -35.87
N ALA A 138 5.15 -1.10 -35.73
CA ALA A 138 4.44 -0.24 -36.65
C ALA A 138 4.04 1.03 -35.92
N PHE A 139 4.46 2.16 -36.40
CA PHE A 139 4.15 3.48 -35.86
C PHE A 139 3.52 4.34 -36.96
N ALA A 140 2.44 5.03 -36.62
CA ALA A 140 1.79 5.97 -37.52
C ALA A 140 1.46 7.27 -36.81
N THR A 141 1.74 8.40 -37.47
CA THR A 141 1.14 9.68 -37.14
C THR A 141 0.30 10.15 -38.32
N ALA A 142 -0.92 10.59 -38.05
CA ALA A 142 -1.84 11.05 -39.04
C ALA A 142 -2.30 12.48 -38.69
N THR A 143 -2.18 13.40 -39.63
CA THR A 143 -2.60 14.80 -39.47
C THR A 143 -3.71 15.10 -40.46
N ASP A 144 -4.85 15.63 -39.99
CA ASP A 144 -5.95 16.01 -40.83
C ASP A 144 -5.51 17.04 -41.88
N VAL A 145 -5.84 16.79 -43.16
CA VAL A 145 -5.52 17.72 -44.25
C VAL A 145 -6.30 19.03 -44.13
N SER A 146 -7.52 18.98 -43.64
CA SER A 146 -8.43 20.11 -43.49
C SER A 146 -8.20 20.90 -42.19
N ASP A 147 -7.72 20.23 -41.12
CA ASP A 147 -7.43 20.87 -39.84
C ASP A 147 -6.14 20.31 -39.24
N ARG A 148 -5.03 21.00 -39.49
CA ARG A 148 -3.69 20.57 -39.04
C ARG A 148 -3.48 20.54 -37.54
N THR A 149 -4.43 21.02 -36.72
CA THR A 149 -4.40 20.90 -35.25
C THR A 149 -4.83 19.52 -34.78
N ARG A 150 -5.48 18.74 -35.65
CA ARG A 150 -5.90 17.37 -35.39
C ARG A 150 -4.81 16.41 -35.83
N THR A 151 -4.12 15.84 -34.87
CA THR A 151 -3.05 14.85 -35.12
C THR A 151 -3.26 13.64 -34.19
N TRP A 152 -3.30 12.47 -34.78
CA TRP A 152 -3.41 11.17 -34.11
C TRP A 152 -2.07 10.46 -34.12
N MET A 153 -1.87 9.57 -33.18
CA MET A 153 -0.66 8.74 -33.10
C MET A 153 -1.03 7.33 -32.66
N ALA A 154 -0.48 6.35 -33.37
CA ALA A 154 -0.62 4.94 -33.03
C ALA A 154 0.73 4.21 -33.09
N LEU A 155 0.93 3.27 -32.20
CA LEU A 155 2.09 2.39 -32.13
C LEU A 155 1.63 0.98 -31.74
N ASP A 156 2.13 0.01 -32.46
CA ASP A 156 2.08 -1.39 -32.09
C ASP A 156 3.50 -1.95 -32.20
N ALA A 157 4.04 -2.47 -31.10
CA ALA A 157 5.41 -2.92 -31.01
C ALA A 157 5.54 -4.19 -30.18
N VAL A 158 6.39 -5.10 -30.61
CA VAL A 158 6.82 -6.26 -29.85
C VAL A 158 8.34 -6.30 -29.79
N ALA A 159 8.91 -6.75 -28.65
CA ALA A 159 10.35 -6.95 -28.53
C ALA A 159 10.66 -8.26 -27.83
N THR A 160 11.72 -8.92 -28.25
CA THR A 160 12.16 -10.18 -27.60
C THR A 160 12.80 -9.94 -26.25
N GLY A 161 13.42 -8.80 -26.03
CA GLY A 161 13.97 -8.47 -24.72
C GLY A 161 14.42 -7.04 -24.53
N ILE A 162 14.35 -6.61 -23.28
CA ILE A 162 15.02 -5.41 -22.76
C ILE A 162 15.87 -5.87 -21.57
N ALA A 163 17.08 -5.33 -21.45
CA ALA A 163 17.95 -5.54 -20.31
C ALA A 163 18.61 -4.23 -19.88
N PHE A 164 18.82 -4.07 -18.60
CA PHE A 164 19.64 -3.04 -18.01
C PHE A 164 20.92 -3.68 -17.48
N ASN A 165 22.05 -3.23 -17.96
CA ASN A 165 23.37 -3.77 -17.64
C ASN A 165 24.26 -2.68 -17.03
N GLY A 166 25.31 -3.12 -16.31
CA GLY A 166 26.42 -2.25 -15.91
C GLY A 166 26.36 -1.69 -14.49
N LEU A 167 25.28 -1.87 -13.72
CA LEU A 167 25.30 -1.60 -12.29
C LEU A 167 25.60 -2.89 -11.52
N PRO A 168 26.74 -2.96 -10.79
CA PRO A 168 27.03 -4.11 -9.96
C PRO A 168 25.88 -4.42 -8.98
N GLY A 169 25.40 -5.65 -9.00
CA GLY A 169 24.34 -6.09 -8.13
C GLY A 169 22.91 -5.69 -8.54
N VAL A 170 22.70 -5.02 -9.67
CA VAL A 170 21.36 -4.71 -10.18
C VAL A 170 21.20 -5.30 -11.58
N SER A 171 20.23 -6.19 -11.74
CA SER A 171 19.81 -6.73 -13.03
C SER A 171 18.32 -6.48 -13.23
N ILE A 172 17.97 -5.85 -14.33
CA ILE A 172 16.59 -5.69 -14.78
C ILE A 172 16.53 -6.26 -16.20
N ALA A 173 15.65 -7.21 -16.42
CA ALA A 173 15.40 -7.78 -17.72
C ALA A 173 13.92 -7.97 -17.96
N ALA A 174 13.48 -7.80 -19.19
CA ALA A 174 12.14 -8.18 -19.60
C ALA A 174 12.20 -8.89 -20.95
N SER A 175 11.30 -9.81 -21.18
CA SER A 175 11.18 -10.56 -22.44
C SER A 175 9.72 -10.63 -22.86
N SER A 176 9.52 -10.95 -24.15
CA SER A 176 8.17 -11.04 -24.75
C SER A 176 7.36 -9.77 -24.52
N LEU A 177 7.98 -8.62 -24.79
CA LEU A 177 7.36 -7.32 -24.56
C LEU A 177 6.39 -7.01 -25.67
N ASP A 178 5.20 -6.57 -25.28
CA ASP A 178 4.18 -5.99 -26.15
C ASP A 178 3.89 -4.55 -25.70
N LEU A 179 3.82 -3.63 -26.65
CA LEU A 179 3.48 -2.23 -26.42
C LEU A 179 2.46 -1.77 -27.45
N ALA A 180 1.32 -1.28 -27.01
CA ALA A 180 0.29 -0.69 -27.83
C ALA A 180 -0.06 0.72 -27.37
N LEU A 181 -0.12 1.66 -28.30
CA LEU A 181 -0.52 3.05 -28.07
C LEU A 181 -1.51 3.49 -29.15
N ASN A 182 -2.64 4.07 -28.73
CA ASN A 182 -3.56 4.79 -29.62
C ASN A 182 -3.95 6.12 -28.95
N ARG A 183 -3.39 7.21 -29.47
CA ARG A 183 -3.52 8.55 -28.89
C ARG A 183 -4.51 9.40 -29.70
N PRO A 184 -5.46 10.08 -29.01
CA PRO A 184 -6.44 10.95 -29.65
C PRO A 184 -5.84 12.24 -30.20
N ALA A 185 -6.51 12.85 -31.16
CA ALA A 185 -6.28 14.22 -31.57
C ALA A 185 -6.85 15.23 -30.55
N SER A 186 -6.69 16.51 -30.82
CA SER A 186 -7.14 17.63 -29.98
C SER A 186 -8.66 17.64 -29.74
N ASP A 187 -9.45 17.07 -30.64
CA ASP A 187 -10.90 16.90 -30.55
C ASP A 187 -11.33 15.61 -29.79
N SER A 188 -10.39 14.92 -29.18
CA SER A 188 -10.60 13.63 -28.49
C SER A 188 -11.03 12.46 -29.39
N THR A 189 -11.05 12.59 -30.70
CA THR A 189 -11.28 11.46 -31.61
C THR A 189 -10.02 10.59 -31.74
N LEU A 190 -10.20 9.32 -32.07
CA LEU A 190 -9.16 8.34 -32.32
C LEU A 190 -9.29 7.78 -33.72
N ILE A 191 -8.22 7.30 -34.32
CA ILE A 191 -8.32 6.45 -35.51
C ILE A 191 -8.68 5.02 -35.06
N ASN A 192 -9.65 4.43 -35.77
CA ASN A 192 -10.08 3.06 -35.51
C ASN A 192 -9.47 2.12 -36.52
N PHE A 193 -8.24 1.69 -36.25
CA PHE A 193 -7.53 0.77 -37.14
C PHE A 193 -8.15 -0.63 -37.14
N ALA A 194 -8.94 -1.02 -36.12
CA ALA A 194 -9.67 -2.28 -36.16
C ALA A 194 -10.77 -2.31 -37.24
N ALA A 195 -11.37 -1.14 -37.54
CA ALA A 195 -12.34 -1.02 -38.66
C ALA A 195 -11.64 -0.87 -40.02
N GLN A 196 -10.43 -0.33 -40.05
CA GLN A 196 -9.62 -0.15 -41.26
C GLN A 196 -8.14 -0.38 -40.92
N PRO A 197 -7.68 -1.64 -40.96
CA PRO A 197 -6.29 -1.99 -40.66
C PRO A 197 -5.29 -1.31 -41.58
N LEU A 198 -4.19 -0.79 -41.01
CA LEU A 198 -3.12 -0.14 -41.75
C LEU A 198 -1.89 -1.04 -41.76
N THR A 199 -1.59 -1.62 -42.94
CA THR A 199 -0.39 -2.43 -43.12
C THR A 199 0.78 -1.57 -43.55
N LEU A 200 1.86 -1.62 -42.78
CA LEU A 200 3.09 -0.85 -42.97
C LEU A 200 4.25 -1.76 -43.35
N LYS A 201 5.11 -1.31 -44.28
CA LYS A 201 6.39 -1.95 -44.48
C LYS A 201 7.27 -1.76 -43.23
N THR A 202 8.00 -2.79 -42.85
CA THR A 202 8.98 -2.79 -41.73
C THR A 202 10.39 -3.04 -42.20
N GLY A 203 10.56 -3.23 -43.50
CA GLY A 203 11.82 -3.48 -44.23
C GLY A 203 11.51 -3.65 -45.73
N SER A 204 12.48 -4.10 -46.48
CA SER A 204 12.32 -4.30 -47.93
C SER A 204 11.30 -5.37 -48.33
N ALA A 205 11.08 -6.38 -47.47
CA ALA A 205 10.19 -7.53 -47.73
C ALA A 205 9.26 -7.87 -46.57
N THR A 206 9.29 -7.13 -45.48
CA THR A 206 8.49 -7.40 -44.26
C THR A 206 7.45 -6.32 -44.04
N THR A 207 6.33 -6.72 -43.46
CA THR A 207 5.22 -5.81 -43.10
C THR A 207 4.70 -6.08 -41.68
N ARG A 208 4.09 -5.07 -41.06
CA ARG A 208 3.30 -5.19 -39.81
C ARG A 208 2.01 -4.39 -39.95
N THR A 209 0.95 -4.88 -39.34
CA THR A 209 -0.36 -4.24 -39.43
C THR A 209 -0.73 -3.58 -38.12
N LEU A 210 -1.14 -2.32 -38.16
CA LEU A 210 -1.84 -1.65 -37.08
C LEU A 210 -3.31 -2.00 -37.20
N ASP A 211 -3.90 -2.59 -36.14
CA ASP A 211 -5.31 -2.98 -36.05
C ASP A 211 -5.97 -2.52 -34.73
N LEU A 212 -5.36 -1.53 -34.07
CA LEU A 212 -5.81 -1.03 -32.76
C LEU A 212 -7.22 -0.43 -32.86
N THR A 213 -8.09 -0.81 -31.92
CA THR A 213 -9.43 -0.23 -31.84
C THR A 213 -9.40 1.23 -31.39
N GLY A 214 -10.20 2.07 -32.03
CA GLY A 214 -10.42 3.46 -31.59
C GLY A 214 -11.66 3.63 -30.71
N THR A 215 -12.56 2.63 -30.66
CA THR A 215 -13.85 2.76 -29.97
C THR A 215 -13.76 2.61 -28.46
N ALA A 216 -12.68 1.99 -27.95
CA ALA A 216 -12.46 1.79 -26.52
C ALA A 216 -11.86 3.02 -25.80
N GLY A 217 -11.60 4.11 -26.52
CA GLY A 217 -10.92 5.28 -26.01
C GLY A 217 -9.38 5.22 -26.12
N PRO A 218 -8.66 6.24 -25.58
CA PRO A 218 -7.21 6.27 -25.60
C PRO A 218 -6.61 5.03 -24.97
N LEU A 219 -5.58 4.47 -25.61
CA LEU A 219 -4.90 3.26 -25.16
C LEU A 219 -3.41 3.51 -24.96
N LEU A 220 -2.90 3.07 -23.83
CA LEU A 220 -1.49 2.80 -23.60
C LEU A 220 -1.41 1.48 -22.83
N GLU A 221 -0.87 0.44 -23.47
CA GLU A 221 -0.74 -0.90 -22.90
C GLU A 221 0.68 -1.40 -23.10
N ALA A 222 1.24 -1.98 -22.04
CA ALA A 222 2.53 -2.65 -22.07
C ALA A 222 2.45 -3.94 -21.27
N SER A 223 2.97 -5.03 -21.80
CA SER A 223 3.04 -6.31 -21.10
C SER A 223 4.31 -7.08 -21.46
N GLY A 224 4.70 -8.03 -20.60
CA GLY A 224 5.88 -8.87 -20.83
C GLY A 224 6.28 -9.66 -19.58
N ASN A 225 7.31 -10.48 -19.73
CA ASN A 225 7.91 -11.20 -18.60
C ASN A 225 9.04 -10.36 -18.02
N LEU A 226 8.86 -9.91 -16.77
CA LEU A 226 9.81 -9.06 -16.05
C LEU A 226 10.63 -9.88 -15.07
N THR A 227 11.93 -9.59 -15.00
CA THR A 227 12.83 -10.07 -13.94
C THR A 227 13.62 -8.89 -13.40
N ILE A 228 13.54 -8.67 -12.09
CA ILE A 228 14.33 -7.69 -11.35
C ILE A 228 15.10 -8.44 -10.28
N ASP A 229 16.41 -8.21 -10.22
CA ASP A 229 17.27 -8.71 -9.16
C ASP A 229 18.11 -7.54 -8.62
N VAL A 230 18.08 -7.34 -7.31
CA VAL A 230 18.82 -6.26 -6.64
C VAL A 230 19.77 -6.87 -5.63
N ALA A 231 21.05 -6.90 -5.96
CA ALA A 231 22.15 -7.32 -5.10
C ALA A 231 21.95 -8.70 -4.42
N GLY A 232 21.15 -9.56 -5.01
CA GLY A 232 20.78 -10.84 -4.42
C GLY A 232 19.94 -10.75 -3.15
N PHE A 233 19.42 -9.55 -2.82
CA PHE A 233 18.52 -9.36 -1.67
C PHE A 233 17.05 -9.34 -2.07
N PHE A 234 16.74 -8.84 -3.24
CA PHE A 234 15.37 -8.75 -3.73
C PHE A 234 15.30 -9.24 -5.16
N ARG A 235 14.38 -10.14 -5.40
CA ARG A 235 14.11 -10.67 -6.74
C ARG A 235 12.62 -10.76 -6.99
N VAL A 236 12.20 -10.30 -8.15
CA VAL A 236 10.84 -10.49 -8.67
C VAL A 236 10.94 -10.98 -10.10
N SER A 237 10.13 -11.98 -10.45
CA SER A 237 10.02 -12.46 -11.82
C SER A 237 8.61 -12.96 -12.13
N GLY A 238 8.17 -12.78 -13.37
CA GLY A 238 6.90 -13.27 -13.90
C GLY A 238 6.29 -12.33 -14.93
N ALA A 239 5.11 -12.69 -15.40
CA ALA A 239 4.41 -11.92 -16.40
C ALA A 239 3.65 -10.74 -15.78
N LEU A 240 3.80 -9.57 -16.38
CA LEU A 240 3.20 -8.32 -15.91
C LEU A 240 2.59 -7.54 -17.09
N GLY A 241 1.39 -7.00 -16.89
CA GLY A 241 0.76 -6.09 -17.83
C GLY A 241 0.29 -4.82 -17.15
N VAL A 242 0.44 -3.72 -17.84
CA VAL A 242 -0.02 -2.39 -17.43
C VAL A 242 -0.79 -1.77 -18.57
N LYS A 243 -2.00 -1.28 -18.30
CA LYS A 243 -2.84 -0.64 -19.30
C LYS A 243 -3.47 0.63 -18.74
N LYS A 244 -3.36 1.70 -19.50
CA LYS A 244 -4.09 2.93 -19.29
C LYS A 244 -5.11 3.11 -20.41
N SER A 245 -6.36 3.27 -20.03
CA SER A 245 -7.49 3.42 -20.97
C SER A 245 -8.60 4.26 -20.34
N GLU A 246 -9.64 4.52 -21.07
CA GLU A 246 -10.91 4.97 -20.52
C GLU A 246 -11.88 3.80 -20.41
N PHE A 247 -12.76 3.84 -19.42
CA PHE A 247 -13.71 2.76 -19.16
C PHE A 247 -15.04 3.31 -18.64
N ASP A 248 -16.14 2.67 -18.99
CA ASP A 248 -17.46 2.98 -18.47
C ASP A 248 -17.74 2.09 -17.24
N LEU A 249 -17.38 2.61 -16.07
CA LEU A 249 -17.45 1.91 -14.81
C LEU A 249 -18.86 1.91 -14.26
N ALA A 250 -19.43 0.73 -14.03
CA ALA A 250 -20.68 0.59 -13.27
C ALA A 250 -20.38 0.87 -11.78
N LEU A 251 -21.23 1.68 -11.15
CA LEU A 251 -21.19 1.96 -9.71
C LEU A 251 -22.38 1.23 -9.09
N SER A 252 -22.33 0.83 -7.88
CA SER A 252 -23.35 0.11 -7.12
C SER A 252 -24.26 -0.87 -7.89
N SER A 253 -24.99 -1.71 -7.21
CA SER A 253 -25.80 -2.77 -7.85
C SER A 253 -27.15 -2.32 -8.37
N SER A 254 -27.66 -1.22 -7.86
CA SER A 254 -29.03 -0.73 -8.13
C SER A 254 -29.08 0.31 -9.25
N ASP A 255 -27.94 0.85 -9.67
CA ASP A 255 -27.89 1.91 -10.66
C ASP A 255 -27.50 1.34 -12.03
N THR A 256 -28.28 1.67 -13.07
CA THR A 256 -27.97 1.33 -14.46
C THR A 256 -26.98 2.32 -15.10
N THR A 257 -26.63 3.39 -14.40
CA THR A 257 -25.70 4.41 -14.89
C THR A 257 -24.27 3.94 -14.79
N THR A 258 -23.47 4.27 -15.80
CA THR A 258 -22.04 4.07 -15.81
C THR A 258 -21.34 5.41 -15.68
N GLN A 259 -20.18 5.41 -15.01
CA GLN A 259 -19.33 6.59 -14.91
C GLN A 259 -18.13 6.45 -15.84
N ARG A 260 -17.90 7.42 -16.71
CA ARG A 260 -16.70 7.45 -17.56
C ARG A 260 -15.48 7.76 -16.71
N VAL A 261 -14.54 6.83 -16.67
CA VAL A 261 -13.33 6.93 -15.82
C VAL A 261 -12.05 6.83 -16.66
N ASN A 262 -11.00 7.48 -16.19
CA ASN A 262 -9.64 7.14 -16.54
C ASN A 262 -9.25 5.92 -15.72
N LEU A 263 -8.84 4.86 -16.38
CA LEU A 263 -8.55 3.57 -15.78
C LEU A 263 -7.08 3.19 -15.98
N LEU A 264 -6.36 2.99 -14.88
CA LEU A 264 -5.06 2.34 -14.87
C LEU A 264 -5.22 0.94 -14.30
N THR A 265 -4.86 -0.06 -15.09
CA THR A 265 -4.87 -1.46 -14.67
C THR A 265 -3.47 -2.02 -14.63
N ILE A 266 -3.21 -2.87 -13.65
CA ILE A 266 -1.96 -3.62 -13.52
C ILE A 266 -2.34 -5.06 -13.22
N ALA A 267 -1.82 -5.99 -14.01
CA ALA A 267 -2.07 -7.41 -13.82
C ALA A 267 -0.78 -8.20 -13.78
N GLY A 268 -0.73 -9.21 -12.94
CA GLY A 268 0.40 -10.11 -12.82
C GLY A 268 -0.04 -11.56 -12.92
N ASP A 269 0.77 -12.37 -13.56
CA ASP A 269 0.53 -13.80 -13.73
C ASP A 269 1.76 -14.60 -13.37
N ASN A 270 1.57 -15.58 -12.49
CA ASN A 270 2.59 -16.50 -12.02
C ASN A 270 3.88 -15.79 -11.55
N LEU A 271 3.70 -14.69 -10.82
CA LEU A 271 4.83 -13.95 -10.28
C LEU A 271 5.47 -14.71 -9.12
N SER A 272 6.79 -14.68 -9.09
CA SER A 272 7.59 -15.11 -7.96
C SER A 272 8.36 -13.93 -7.40
N ALA A 273 8.40 -13.80 -6.08
CA ALA A 273 9.18 -12.77 -5.39
C ALA A 273 9.97 -13.39 -4.24
N PHE A 274 11.12 -12.81 -3.99
CA PHE A 274 11.96 -13.15 -2.85
C PHE A 274 12.55 -11.89 -2.24
N ALA A 275 12.55 -11.81 -0.92
CA ALA A 275 13.20 -10.75 -0.16
C ALA A 275 14.00 -11.36 0.99
N GLY A 276 15.33 -11.19 0.96
CA GLY A 276 16.23 -11.79 1.94
C GLY A 276 17.66 -11.84 1.44
N MET A 277 18.47 -12.72 2.01
CA MET A 277 19.88 -12.90 1.62
C MET A 277 20.01 -14.02 0.57
N ASN A 278 20.96 -13.86 -0.35
CA ASN A 278 21.30 -14.86 -1.36
C ASN A 278 20.12 -15.25 -2.27
N ALA A 279 19.31 -14.29 -2.72
CA ALA A 279 18.07 -14.52 -3.47
C ALA A 279 18.22 -15.46 -4.68
N ALA A 280 19.39 -15.51 -5.31
CA ALA A 280 19.69 -16.35 -6.46
C ALA A 280 20.28 -17.74 -6.10
N SER A 281 20.54 -18.01 -4.79
CA SER A 281 21.15 -19.23 -4.30
C SER A 281 20.12 -20.24 -3.77
N PRO A 282 20.40 -21.55 -3.82
CA PRO A 282 19.62 -22.54 -3.07
C PRO A 282 19.62 -22.29 -1.56
N ASP A 283 20.72 -21.71 -1.01
CA ASP A 283 20.88 -21.41 0.42
C ASP A 283 20.30 -20.02 0.81
N ARG A 284 19.31 -19.57 0.06
CA ARG A 284 18.66 -18.28 0.32
C ARG A 284 17.93 -18.28 1.67
N THR A 285 18.05 -17.15 2.38
CA THR A 285 17.37 -16.92 3.66
C THR A 285 16.48 -15.70 3.56
N GLY A 286 15.18 -15.87 3.76
CA GLY A 286 14.23 -14.77 3.67
C GLY A 286 12.79 -15.18 3.42
N LEU A 287 12.00 -14.26 2.93
CA LEU A 287 10.59 -14.44 2.56
C LEU A 287 10.48 -14.74 1.06
N SER A 288 9.85 -15.84 0.72
CA SER A 288 9.50 -16.21 -0.65
C SER A 288 8.00 -16.14 -0.89
N LEU A 289 7.61 -15.70 -2.06
CA LEU A 289 6.26 -15.68 -2.59
C LEU A 289 6.27 -16.36 -3.96
N SER A 290 5.32 -17.25 -4.20
CA SER A 290 5.22 -17.98 -5.48
C SER A 290 3.78 -18.03 -5.99
N ASN A 291 3.66 -18.13 -7.32
CA ASN A 291 2.39 -18.20 -8.02
C ASN A 291 1.45 -17.04 -7.66
N LEU A 292 2.01 -15.83 -7.54
CA LEU A 292 1.20 -14.64 -7.32
C LEU A 292 0.51 -14.26 -8.64
N ASN A 293 -0.80 -14.24 -8.59
CA ASN A 293 -1.67 -13.78 -9.64
C ASN A 293 -2.48 -12.62 -9.09
N PHE A 294 -2.54 -11.50 -9.81
CA PHE A 294 -3.35 -10.38 -9.37
C PHE A 294 -3.89 -9.55 -10.53
N ALA A 295 -4.97 -8.86 -10.24
CA ALA A 295 -5.58 -7.83 -11.07
C ALA A 295 -5.89 -6.62 -10.19
N LEU A 296 -5.29 -5.48 -10.51
CA LEU A 296 -5.48 -4.19 -9.85
C LEU A 296 -6.08 -3.19 -10.82
N ALA A 297 -7.17 -2.57 -10.43
CA ALA A 297 -7.80 -1.47 -11.14
C ALA A 297 -7.79 -0.20 -10.29
N LEU A 298 -7.21 0.85 -10.82
CA LEU A 298 -7.21 2.20 -10.26
C LEU A 298 -8.03 3.09 -11.21
N ALA A 299 -9.23 3.43 -10.81
CA ALA A 299 -10.15 4.25 -11.59
C ALA A 299 -10.26 5.66 -10.99
N SER A 300 -10.26 6.68 -11.83
CA SER A 300 -10.57 8.05 -11.46
C SER A 300 -11.64 8.60 -12.40
N ASP A 301 -12.64 9.27 -11.85
CA ASP A 301 -13.68 9.92 -12.62
C ASP A 301 -13.06 10.92 -13.62
N LYS A 302 -13.50 10.90 -14.86
CA LYS A 302 -12.98 11.80 -15.89
C LYS A 302 -13.39 13.25 -15.67
N ALA A 303 -14.58 13.47 -15.09
CA ALA A 303 -15.13 14.80 -14.80
C ALA A 303 -14.66 15.33 -13.42
N ASP A 304 -14.44 14.42 -12.43
CA ASP A 304 -13.98 14.74 -11.09
C ASP A 304 -12.81 13.83 -10.68
N PRO A 305 -11.55 14.18 -10.96
CA PRO A 305 -10.39 13.33 -10.68
C PRO A 305 -10.16 13.01 -9.20
N ASP A 306 -10.83 13.70 -8.27
CA ASP A 306 -10.77 13.39 -6.83
C ASP A 306 -11.67 12.20 -6.46
N ARG A 307 -12.65 11.84 -7.30
CA ARG A 307 -13.41 10.58 -7.19
C ARG A 307 -12.58 9.42 -7.72
N ARG A 308 -12.13 8.55 -6.82
CA ARG A 308 -11.23 7.43 -7.15
C ARG A 308 -11.69 6.14 -6.52
N TRP A 309 -11.59 5.07 -7.29
CA TRP A 309 -11.88 3.70 -6.85
C TRP A 309 -10.64 2.85 -6.98
N THR A 310 -10.46 1.94 -6.06
CA THR A 310 -9.38 0.96 -6.09
C THR A 310 -9.95 -0.43 -5.89
N THR A 311 -9.71 -1.31 -6.84
CA THR A 311 -10.14 -2.71 -6.76
C THR A 311 -8.95 -3.62 -7.02
N LEU A 312 -8.73 -4.59 -6.13
CA LEU A 312 -7.70 -5.62 -6.25
C LEU A 312 -8.32 -7.00 -6.02
N GLN A 313 -8.03 -7.92 -6.91
CA GLN A 313 -8.20 -9.36 -6.68
C GLN A 313 -6.85 -10.02 -6.89
N ALA A 314 -6.38 -10.73 -5.87
CA ALA A 314 -5.07 -11.39 -5.89
C ALA A 314 -5.13 -12.77 -5.25
N THR A 315 -4.37 -13.70 -5.80
CA THR A 315 -4.15 -15.04 -5.22
C THR A 315 -2.66 -15.37 -5.25
N ALA A 316 -2.19 -16.09 -4.23
CA ALA A 316 -0.84 -16.61 -4.22
C ALA A 316 -0.85 -18.08 -3.83
N GLY A 317 -0.04 -18.89 -4.53
CA GLY A 317 0.06 -20.32 -4.25
C GLY A 317 0.73 -20.59 -2.93
N ALA A 318 1.83 -19.89 -2.64
CA ALA A 318 2.53 -20.04 -1.36
C ALA A 318 3.32 -18.78 -0.98
N VAL A 319 3.36 -18.55 0.33
CA VAL A 319 4.32 -17.65 0.99
C VAL A 319 5.07 -18.46 2.03
N ALA A 320 6.39 -18.33 2.09
CA ALA A 320 7.19 -19.08 3.04
C ALA A 320 8.40 -18.30 3.51
N VAL A 321 8.78 -18.51 4.77
CA VAL A 321 10.09 -18.14 5.30
C VAL A 321 11.04 -19.29 5.07
N THR A 322 12.16 -19.05 4.42
CA THR A 322 13.18 -20.03 4.07
C THR A 322 14.52 -19.70 4.70
N GLY A 323 15.36 -20.72 4.95
CA GLY A 323 16.75 -20.55 5.39
C GLY A 323 16.93 -20.22 6.87
N ILE A 324 15.89 -20.15 7.68
CA ILE A 324 15.99 -19.95 9.13
C ILE A 324 15.87 -21.31 9.82
N SER A 325 16.98 -21.78 10.39
CA SER A 325 17.00 -23.05 11.08
C SER A 325 16.02 -23.05 12.27
N GLY A 326 15.19 -24.09 12.35
CA GLY A 326 14.23 -24.28 13.45
C GLY A 326 12.97 -23.41 13.36
N VAL A 327 12.80 -22.58 12.34
CA VAL A 327 11.57 -21.83 12.11
C VAL A 327 11.01 -22.17 10.74
N THR A 328 9.79 -22.67 10.71
CA THR A 328 9.02 -22.85 9.49
C THR A 328 7.79 -21.95 9.58
N MET A 329 7.61 -21.09 8.60
CA MET A 329 6.41 -20.31 8.43
C MET A 329 6.03 -20.36 6.95
N SER A 330 4.86 -20.86 6.68
CA SER A 330 4.33 -20.92 5.32
C SER A 330 2.83 -20.64 5.31
N SER A 331 2.35 -20.14 4.22
CA SER A 331 0.93 -20.01 3.93
C SER A 331 0.67 -20.46 2.50
N SER A 332 -0.47 -21.05 2.26
CA SER A 332 -0.89 -21.49 0.93
C SER A 332 -2.31 -21.05 0.64
N ASN A 333 -2.65 -21.09 -0.65
CA ASN A 333 -3.98 -20.69 -1.12
C ASN A 333 -4.40 -19.30 -0.63
N LEU A 334 -3.44 -18.38 -0.61
CA LEU A 334 -3.71 -17.00 -0.23
C LEU A 334 -4.61 -16.34 -1.25
N ALA A 335 -5.64 -15.66 -0.77
CA ALA A 335 -6.48 -14.78 -1.55
C ALA A 335 -6.56 -13.42 -0.86
N VAL A 336 -6.47 -12.35 -1.63
CA VAL A 336 -6.66 -10.97 -1.16
C VAL A 336 -7.63 -10.26 -2.09
N THR A 337 -8.66 -9.67 -1.51
CA THR A 337 -9.66 -8.89 -2.23
C THR A 337 -9.81 -7.52 -1.59
N ILE A 338 -9.70 -6.48 -2.39
CA ILE A 338 -9.89 -5.10 -1.97
C ILE A 338 -10.89 -4.42 -2.89
N ASN A 339 -11.87 -3.74 -2.32
CA ASN A 339 -12.75 -2.82 -3.02
C ASN A 339 -12.93 -1.55 -2.17
N ARG A 340 -12.26 -0.48 -2.58
CA ARG A 340 -12.30 0.79 -1.86
C ARG A 340 -13.29 1.74 -2.51
N LYS A 341 -14.12 2.36 -1.69
CA LYS A 341 -15.04 3.40 -2.10
C LYS A 341 -14.34 4.69 -2.48
N ALA A 342 -14.97 5.46 -3.37
CA ALA A 342 -14.59 6.84 -3.63
C ALA A 342 -15.00 7.78 -2.48
N ALA A 343 -14.63 9.06 -2.61
CA ALA A 343 -14.92 10.09 -1.60
C ALA A 343 -16.42 10.33 -1.38
N ASP A 344 -17.25 10.02 -2.38
CA ASP A 344 -18.71 10.11 -2.36
C ASP A 344 -19.41 8.82 -1.88
N ASP A 345 -18.66 7.92 -1.26
CA ASP A 345 -19.11 6.61 -0.78
C ASP A 345 -19.54 5.60 -1.87
N THR A 346 -19.41 5.91 -3.15
CA THR A 346 -19.69 4.96 -4.21
C THR A 346 -18.60 3.89 -4.36
N LEU A 347 -18.96 2.71 -4.86
CA LEU A 347 -18.09 1.57 -5.10
C LEU A 347 -18.09 1.17 -6.57
N ALA A 348 -16.96 0.70 -7.04
CA ALA A 348 -16.85 0.07 -8.33
C ALA A 348 -17.57 -1.29 -8.34
N ASN A 349 -18.32 -1.56 -9.40
CA ASN A 349 -19.05 -2.81 -9.60
C ASN A 349 -18.64 -3.46 -10.92
N TYR A 350 -17.73 -4.40 -10.85
CA TYR A 350 -17.23 -5.13 -12.02
C TYR A 350 -18.04 -6.40 -12.35
N SER A 351 -19.00 -6.81 -11.50
CA SER A 351 -19.83 -7.99 -11.81
C SER A 351 -20.74 -7.81 -13.02
N ARG A 352 -21.09 -6.55 -13.36
CA ARG A 352 -21.91 -6.23 -14.52
C ARG A 352 -21.10 -6.08 -15.80
N THR A 353 -19.89 -5.57 -15.70
CA THR A 353 -18.92 -5.40 -16.77
C THR A 353 -17.56 -5.87 -16.26
N PRO A 354 -17.30 -7.19 -16.29
CA PRO A 354 -16.03 -7.73 -15.87
C PRO A 354 -14.88 -7.10 -16.64
N LEU A 355 -13.81 -6.75 -15.94
CA LEU A 355 -12.64 -6.12 -16.50
C LEU A 355 -11.56 -7.16 -16.73
N THR A 356 -11.24 -7.46 -17.97
CA THR A 356 -10.18 -8.38 -18.36
C THR A 356 -8.88 -7.62 -18.65
N LEU A 357 -7.79 -8.04 -18.03
CA LEU A 357 -6.47 -7.41 -18.08
C LEU A 357 -5.47 -8.39 -18.69
N SER A 358 -4.69 -7.94 -19.68
CA SER A 358 -3.58 -8.71 -20.25
C SER A 358 -2.39 -8.69 -19.30
N THR A 359 -1.67 -9.81 -19.22
CA THR A 359 -0.40 -9.95 -18.50
C THR A 359 0.79 -10.23 -19.42
N GLY A 360 0.53 -10.33 -20.72
CA GLY A 360 1.53 -10.79 -21.70
C GLY A 360 1.69 -12.32 -21.76
N ALA A 361 1.35 -13.05 -20.69
CA ALA A 361 1.31 -14.52 -20.66
C ALA A 361 -0.12 -15.08 -20.65
N GLY A 362 -1.10 -14.23 -20.34
CA GLY A 362 -2.51 -14.58 -20.24
C GLY A 362 -3.35 -13.38 -19.88
N THR A 363 -4.49 -13.63 -19.27
CA THR A 363 -5.39 -12.58 -18.80
C THR A 363 -5.82 -12.82 -17.35
N LYS A 364 -6.10 -11.74 -16.64
CA LYS A 364 -6.75 -11.74 -15.32
C LYS A 364 -8.03 -10.95 -15.38
N THR A 365 -9.03 -11.36 -14.61
CA THR A 365 -10.35 -10.70 -14.62
C THR A 365 -10.65 -10.15 -13.24
N ILE A 366 -11.17 -8.94 -13.19
CA ILE A 366 -11.85 -8.37 -12.04
C ILE A 366 -13.35 -8.46 -12.32
N ASP A 367 -14.09 -9.12 -11.41
CA ASP A 367 -15.54 -9.34 -11.51
C ASP A 367 -16.28 -9.02 -10.21
N LEU A 368 -15.62 -8.29 -9.30
CA LEU A 368 -16.09 -8.02 -7.96
C LEU A 368 -17.40 -7.24 -7.95
N ASN A 369 -18.35 -7.73 -7.12
CA ASN A 369 -19.64 -7.10 -6.93
C ASN A 369 -19.56 -6.01 -5.85
N SER A 370 -20.14 -4.86 -6.09
CA SER A 370 -20.24 -3.76 -5.10
C SER A 370 -21.21 -4.02 -3.94
N ASN A 371 -22.09 -5.05 -4.05
CA ASN A 371 -23.08 -5.39 -3.00
C ASN A 371 -22.41 -5.80 -1.66
N VAL A 372 -21.17 -6.30 -1.73
CA VAL A 372 -20.42 -6.66 -0.53
C VAL A 372 -19.91 -5.45 0.27
N GLY A 373 -20.22 -4.22 -0.18
CA GLY A 373 -19.75 -2.98 0.45
C GLY A 373 -18.23 -2.74 0.27
N PRO A 374 -17.69 -1.70 0.94
CA PRO A 374 -16.25 -1.53 1.01
C PRO A 374 -15.61 -2.75 1.69
N LEU A 375 -14.61 -3.33 1.04
CA LEU A 375 -14.05 -4.62 1.42
C LEU A 375 -12.51 -4.58 1.42
N VAL A 376 -11.93 -5.12 2.48
CA VAL A 376 -10.56 -5.61 2.51
C VAL A 376 -10.60 -7.00 3.13
N GLU A 377 -10.29 -8.01 2.36
CA GLU A 377 -10.32 -9.41 2.77
C GLU A 377 -9.02 -10.11 2.41
N ALA A 378 -8.53 -10.92 3.32
CA ALA A 378 -7.40 -11.81 3.08
C ALA A 378 -7.69 -13.17 3.73
N SER A 379 -7.44 -14.25 3.01
CA SER A 379 -7.62 -15.62 3.49
C SER A 379 -6.53 -16.55 2.99
N GLY A 380 -6.33 -17.67 3.69
CA GLY A 380 -5.36 -18.69 3.29
C GLY A 380 -5.13 -19.71 4.41
N THR A 381 -4.39 -20.75 4.08
CA THR A 381 -3.94 -21.73 5.08
C THR A 381 -2.59 -21.28 5.65
N LEU A 382 -2.49 -21.20 6.95
CA LEU A 382 -1.28 -20.80 7.67
C LEU A 382 -0.66 -22.01 8.37
N ASN A 383 0.65 -22.18 8.26
CA ASN A 383 1.43 -23.17 8.97
C ASN A 383 2.66 -22.50 9.59
N ILE A 384 2.75 -22.55 10.91
CA ILE A 384 3.88 -22.02 11.68
C ILE A 384 4.42 -23.15 12.55
N ALA A 385 5.73 -23.38 12.49
CA ALA A 385 6.42 -24.27 13.44
C ALA A 385 7.72 -23.60 13.91
N VAL A 386 7.97 -23.67 15.22
CA VAL A 386 9.17 -23.15 15.88
C VAL A 386 9.83 -24.27 16.66
N GLN A 387 10.93 -24.81 16.13
CA GLN A 387 11.80 -25.81 16.77
C GLN A 387 11.07 -26.99 17.47
N SER A 388 9.95 -27.40 16.93
CA SER A 388 9.10 -28.42 17.57
C SER A 388 8.53 -28.07 18.95
N PHE A 389 8.67 -26.79 19.38
CA PHE A 389 8.04 -26.29 20.61
C PHE A 389 6.65 -25.73 20.38
N PHE A 390 6.43 -25.14 19.22
CA PHE A 390 5.18 -24.50 18.91
C PHE A 390 4.80 -24.76 17.45
N THR A 391 3.58 -25.21 17.25
CA THR A 391 3.02 -25.35 15.91
C THR A 391 1.62 -24.77 15.86
N VAL A 392 1.27 -24.12 14.76
CA VAL A 392 -0.09 -23.72 14.40
C VAL A 392 -0.30 -24.04 12.93
N ASN A 393 -1.41 -24.70 12.63
CA ASN A 393 -1.84 -25.02 11.28
C ASN A 393 -3.35 -24.83 11.17
N GLY A 394 -3.85 -24.27 10.08
CA GLY A 394 -5.28 -24.11 9.83
C GLY A 394 -5.60 -23.08 8.76
N GLY A 395 -6.86 -23.01 8.39
CA GLY A 395 -7.41 -21.95 7.56
C GLY A 395 -7.66 -20.70 8.37
N PHE A 396 -7.28 -19.54 7.83
CA PHE A 396 -7.54 -18.23 8.44
C PHE A 396 -8.09 -17.26 7.41
N ALA A 397 -9.05 -16.44 7.84
CA ALA A 397 -9.56 -15.33 7.06
C ALA A 397 -9.68 -14.09 7.94
N VAL A 398 -9.30 -12.94 7.38
CA VAL A 398 -9.51 -11.61 7.99
C VAL A 398 -10.27 -10.77 6.99
N ARG A 399 -11.37 -10.17 7.41
CA ARG A 399 -12.19 -9.32 6.56
C ARG A 399 -12.54 -8.03 7.28
N SER A 400 -12.29 -6.91 6.64
CA SER A 400 -12.83 -5.61 7.02
C SER A 400 -13.86 -5.20 5.98
N ALA A 401 -15.08 -5.00 6.43
CA ALA A 401 -16.21 -4.66 5.58
C ALA A 401 -17.18 -3.75 6.32
N ARG A 402 -18.14 -3.21 5.57
CA ARG A 402 -19.28 -2.49 6.12
C ARG A 402 -20.53 -3.33 5.93
N ASP A 403 -21.34 -3.43 6.97
CA ASP A 403 -22.59 -4.19 6.93
C ASP A 403 -23.62 -3.62 7.92
N THR A 404 -24.88 -4.04 7.76
CA THR A 404 -25.95 -3.69 8.68
C THR A 404 -26.11 -4.81 9.71
N VAL A 405 -26.00 -4.45 10.99
CA VAL A 405 -26.11 -5.40 12.12
C VAL A 405 -27.40 -5.14 12.89
N THR A 406 -28.17 -6.20 13.15
CA THR A 406 -29.36 -6.13 13.98
C THR A 406 -28.99 -6.27 15.46
N LEU A 407 -29.46 -5.36 16.28
CA LEU A 407 -29.25 -5.36 17.72
C LEU A 407 -30.34 -6.14 18.47
N SER A 408 -30.12 -6.42 19.76
CA SER A 408 -31.03 -7.17 20.62
C SER A 408 -32.39 -6.50 20.80
N ASN A 409 -32.49 -5.18 20.56
CA ASN A 409 -33.73 -4.41 20.58
C ASN A 409 -34.43 -4.36 19.21
N ALA A 410 -34.06 -5.21 18.28
CA ALA A 410 -34.53 -5.27 16.89
C ALA A 410 -34.24 -4.02 16.03
N THR A 411 -33.45 -3.07 16.52
CA THR A 411 -32.95 -1.97 15.66
C THR A 411 -31.74 -2.41 14.86
N THR A 412 -31.56 -1.83 13.68
CA THR A 412 -30.38 -2.06 12.84
C THR A 412 -29.44 -0.89 12.93
N VAL A 413 -28.14 -1.19 12.88
CA VAL A 413 -27.06 -0.20 12.80
C VAL A 413 -26.19 -0.47 11.59
N ASP A 414 -25.82 0.57 10.87
CA ASP A 414 -24.79 0.53 9.84
C ASP A 414 -23.43 0.55 10.54
N ALA A 415 -22.63 -0.51 10.38
CA ALA A 415 -21.43 -0.74 11.16
C ALA A 415 -20.21 -1.06 10.30
N ASP A 416 -19.06 -0.64 10.79
CA ASP A 416 -17.77 -1.14 10.30
C ASP A 416 -17.44 -2.43 11.07
N LEU A 417 -17.20 -3.50 10.32
CA LEU A 417 -16.90 -4.84 10.83
C LEU A 417 -15.45 -5.22 10.53
N LEU A 418 -14.77 -5.73 11.55
CA LEU A 418 -13.53 -6.50 11.37
C LEU A 418 -13.83 -7.93 11.84
N THR A 419 -13.80 -8.89 10.92
CA THR A 419 -14.02 -10.30 11.25
C THR A 419 -12.74 -11.08 11.06
N ILE A 420 -12.52 -12.05 11.95
CA ILE A 420 -11.41 -13.00 11.89
C ILE A 420 -12.02 -14.38 12.05
N GLY A 421 -11.79 -15.25 11.06
CA GLY A 421 -12.22 -16.64 11.07
C GLY A 421 -11.04 -17.60 11.14
N GLY A 422 -11.24 -18.70 11.79
CA GLY A 422 -10.33 -19.84 11.75
C GLY A 422 -11.13 -21.12 11.46
N ASP A 423 -10.57 -21.97 10.61
CA ASP A 423 -11.18 -23.22 10.19
C ASP A 423 -10.17 -24.37 10.34
N ASN A 424 -10.60 -25.42 11.01
CA ASN A 424 -9.78 -26.60 11.28
C ASN A 424 -8.38 -26.26 11.86
N VAL A 425 -8.35 -25.32 12.81
CA VAL A 425 -7.10 -24.86 13.41
C VAL A 425 -6.60 -25.88 14.41
N SER A 426 -5.35 -26.32 14.22
CA SER A 426 -4.63 -27.15 15.16
C SER A 426 -3.41 -26.42 15.69
N ALA A 427 -3.16 -26.49 16.99
CA ALA A 427 -2.02 -25.87 17.64
C ALA A 427 -1.39 -26.80 18.67
N PHE A 428 -0.09 -26.70 18.83
CA PHE A 428 0.66 -27.42 19.87
C PHE A 428 1.67 -26.49 20.52
N ALA A 429 1.80 -26.58 21.83
CA ALA A 429 2.83 -25.90 22.60
C ALA A 429 3.42 -26.84 23.63
N GLY A 430 4.72 -27.19 23.50
CA GLY A 430 5.39 -28.14 24.35
C GLY A 430 6.74 -28.61 23.81
N LEU A 431 7.13 -29.82 24.12
CA LEU A 431 8.37 -30.44 23.67
C LEU A 431 8.08 -31.50 22.58
N ASN A 432 9.00 -31.63 21.64
CA ASN A 432 8.94 -32.63 20.56
C ASN A 432 7.66 -32.55 19.70
N GLY A 433 7.10 -31.36 19.49
CA GLY A 433 5.89 -31.18 18.70
C GLY A 433 5.99 -31.82 17.31
N GLY A 434 4.94 -32.53 16.90
CA GLY A 434 4.88 -33.28 15.66
C GLY A 434 5.54 -34.66 15.68
N SER A 435 6.04 -35.11 16.83
CA SER A 435 6.58 -36.48 17.03
C SER A 435 5.65 -37.36 17.89
N ALA A 436 5.86 -38.66 17.86
CA ALA A 436 5.15 -39.61 18.73
C ALA A 436 5.45 -39.41 20.22
N THR A 437 6.53 -38.71 20.56
CA THR A 437 6.98 -38.38 21.93
C THR A 437 6.70 -36.93 22.33
N GLN A 438 5.75 -36.28 21.67
CA GLN A 438 5.39 -34.90 22.00
C GLN A 438 4.80 -34.79 23.42
N THR A 439 5.22 -33.77 24.15
CA THR A 439 4.72 -33.52 25.51
C THR A 439 4.34 -32.04 25.64
N GLY A 440 3.07 -31.76 25.91
CA GLY A 440 2.59 -30.38 25.98
C GLY A 440 1.08 -30.26 25.82
N ILE A 441 0.65 -29.04 25.53
CA ILE A 441 -0.76 -28.73 25.28
C ILE A 441 -1.01 -28.80 23.78
N SER A 442 -2.00 -29.60 23.38
CA SER A 442 -2.49 -29.65 22.00
C SER A 442 -3.94 -29.16 21.94
N LEU A 443 -4.22 -28.42 20.86
CA LEU A 443 -5.55 -27.99 20.44
C LEU A 443 -5.78 -28.54 19.03
N GLY A 444 -6.90 -29.24 18.83
CA GLY A 444 -7.23 -29.77 17.50
C GLY A 444 -8.63 -29.46 17.06
N ASN A 445 -8.78 -29.29 15.75
CA ASN A 445 -10.04 -29.03 15.08
C ASN A 445 -10.78 -27.85 15.71
N ALA A 446 -10.09 -26.72 15.84
CA ALA A 446 -10.71 -25.51 16.37
C ALA A 446 -11.25 -24.67 15.21
N ASP A 447 -12.55 -24.36 15.30
CA ASP A 447 -13.23 -23.45 14.39
C ASP A 447 -13.69 -22.23 15.17
N PHE A 448 -13.48 -21.04 14.65
CA PHE A 448 -13.93 -19.83 15.31
C PHE A 448 -14.29 -18.72 14.35
N GLY A 449 -15.26 -17.91 14.77
CA GLY A 449 -15.59 -16.63 14.17
C GLY A 449 -15.56 -15.53 15.23
N LEU A 450 -14.71 -14.53 15.03
CA LEU A 450 -14.57 -13.36 15.87
C LEU A 450 -14.97 -12.11 15.07
N ALA A 451 -15.85 -11.30 15.61
CA ALA A 451 -16.28 -10.04 15.00
C ALA A 451 -16.08 -8.88 15.97
N PHE A 452 -15.40 -7.85 15.47
CA PHE A 452 -15.36 -6.51 16.07
C PHE A 452 -16.25 -5.60 15.24
N ILE A 453 -17.24 -4.98 15.88
CA ILE A 453 -18.29 -4.22 15.22
C ILE A 453 -18.30 -2.81 15.82
N THR A 454 -18.22 -1.79 14.98
CA THR A 454 -18.28 -0.38 15.40
C THR A 454 -19.42 0.31 14.67
N ASP A 455 -20.37 0.88 15.42
CA ASP A 455 -21.46 1.67 14.86
C ASP A 455 -20.90 2.94 14.20
N ARG A 456 -21.25 3.17 12.93
CA ARG A 456 -20.72 4.31 12.15
C ARG A 456 -21.32 5.65 12.54
N ARG A 457 -22.50 5.64 13.12
CA ARG A 457 -23.15 6.86 13.63
C ARG A 457 -22.66 7.24 15.02
N ASP A 458 -22.18 6.22 15.78
CA ASP A 458 -21.64 6.40 17.11
C ASP A 458 -20.43 5.47 17.31
N ALA A 459 -19.24 5.97 17.03
CA ALA A 459 -17.99 5.23 17.15
C ALA A 459 -17.68 4.76 18.59
N THR A 460 -18.41 5.24 19.59
CA THR A 460 -18.30 4.75 20.97
C THR A 460 -19.08 3.46 21.18
N ARG A 461 -20.07 3.16 20.33
CA ARG A 461 -20.81 1.90 20.34
C ARG A 461 -20.04 0.83 19.61
N LYS A 462 -19.43 -0.05 20.38
CA LYS A 462 -18.64 -1.18 19.86
C LYS A 462 -19.18 -2.48 20.40
N PHE A 463 -19.12 -3.51 19.58
CA PHE A 463 -19.53 -4.85 19.95
C PHE A 463 -18.43 -5.84 19.59
N THR A 464 -18.33 -6.90 20.37
CA THR A 464 -17.43 -8.03 20.11
C THR A 464 -18.22 -9.30 20.23
N SER A 465 -18.23 -10.09 19.17
CA SER A 465 -18.87 -11.41 19.15
C SER A 465 -17.82 -12.45 18.79
N LEU A 466 -17.72 -13.51 19.58
CA LEU A 466 -16.89 -14.69 19.34
C LEU A 466 -17.75 -15.92 19.49
N GLN A 467 -17.67 -16.79 18.52
CA GLN A 467 -18.11 -18.18 18.64
C GLN A 467 -16.97 -19.08 18.24
N ALA A 468 -16.60 -19.99 19.10
CA ALA A 468 -15.50 -20.92 18.85
C ALA A 468 -15.89 -22.32 19.34
N THR A 469 -15.47 -23.32 18.57
CA THR A 469 -15.55 -24.73 18.96
C THR A 469 -14.16 -25.36 18.82
N ALA A 470 -13.87 -26.37 19.60
CA ALA A 470 -12.67 -27.18 19.47
C ALA A 470 -12.98 -28.64 19.72
N GLY A 471 -12.64 -29.49 18.78
CA GLY A 471 -12.86 -30.94 18.91
C GLY A 471 -12.01 -31.55 19.99
N LEU A 472 -10.84 -31.02 20.27
CA LEU A 472 -9.90 -31.53 21.27
C LEU A 472 -9.05 -30.42 21.87
N ALA A 473 -8.94 -30.38 23.19
CA ALA A 473 -7.87 -29.76 23.92
C ALA A 473 -7.29 -30.75 24.94
N ALA A 474 -6.01 -31.03 24.87
CA ALA A 474 -5.40 -32.06 25.68
C ALA A 474 -4.00 -31.66 26.14
N PHE A 475 -3.61 -32.12 27.32
CA PHE A 475 -2.23 -32.28 27.71
C PHE A 475 -1.76 -33.68 27.30
N VAL A 476 -0.79 -33.76 26.43
CA VAL A 476 -0.30 -35.01 25.84
C VAL A 476 1.13 -35.32 26.27
N GLY A 477 1.51 -36.60 26.29
CA GLY A 477 2.90 -37.06 26.50
C GLY A 477 3.32 -37.20 27.97
N ALA A 478 2.40 -37.18 28.93
CA ALA A 478 2.70 -37.54 30.32
C ALA A 478 1.86 -38.77 30.71
N ASP A 479 2.51 -39.90 30.90
CA ASP A 479 1.84 -41.20 31.21
C ASP A 479 1.02 -41.18 32.51
N THR A 480 1.30 -40.23 33.40
CA THR A 480 0.65 -40.09 34.71
C THR A 480 -0.37 -38.97 34.78
N ILE A 481 -0.47 -38.09 33.77
CA ILE A 481 -1.40 -36.95 33.71
C ILE A 481 -2.19 -37.04 32.42
N ASN A 482 -3.48 -37.30 32.53
CA ASN A 482 -4.39 -37.26 31.40
C ASN A 482 -5.39 -36.10 31.62
N ILE A 483 -5.22 -35.04 30.87
CA ILE A 483 -6.15 -33.90 30.82
C ILE A 483 -6.63 -33.79 29.39
N THR A 484 -7.89 -34.09 29.18
CA THR A 484 -8.50 -34.06 27.85
C THR A 484 -9.87 -33.40 27.97
N GLY A 485 -10.11 -32.41 27.14
CA GLY A 485 -11.41 -31.79 26.89
C GLY A 485 -11.81 -32.07 25.45
N THR A 486 -13.02 -32.53 25.23
CA THR A 486 -13.58 -32.72 23.89
C THR A 486 -14.83 -31.85 23.73
N ASP A 487 -15.14 -31.54 22.49
CA ASP A 487 -16.35 -30.78 22.10
C ASP A 487 -16.50 -29.47 22.89
N LEU A 488 -15.39 -28.78 23.04
CA LEU A 488 -15.33 -27.50 23.75
C LEU A 488 -16.00 -26.41 22.92
N SER A 489 -16.81 -25.58 23.60
CA SER A 489 -17.38 -24.41 22.94
C SER A 489 -17.23 -23.16 23.79
N VAL A 490 -16.99 -22.03 23.12
CA VAL A 490 -16.92 -20.72 23.73
C VAL A 490 -17.78 -19.76 22.91
N ALA A 491 -18.67 -19.06 23.58
CA ALA A 491 -19.47 -18.00 22.96
C ALA A 491 -19.35 -16.71 23.78
N ILE A 492 -19.02 -15.61 23.11
CA ILE A 492 -18.94 -14.27 23.69
C ILE A 492 -19.78 -13.35 22.82
N ASN A 493 -20.68 -12.61 23.42
CA ASN A 493 -21.42 -11.54 22.75
C ASN A 493 -21.47 -10.34 23.69
N ARG A 494 -20.69 -9.33 23.41
CA ARG A 494 -20.49 -8.19 24.30
C ARG A 494 -20.68 -6.89 23.56
N GLY A 495 -21.49 -6.00 24.12
CA GLY A 495 -21.52 -4.59 23.75
C GLY A 495 -20.60 -3.78 24.68
N LEU A 496 -19.77 -2.94 24.12
CA LEU A 496 -19.12 -1.86 24.87
C LEU A 496 -20.10 -0.69 24.91
N HIS A 497 -20.64 -0.42 26.08
CA HIS A 497 -21.49 0.72 26.30
C HIS A 497 -20.65 1.81 26.97
N ASN A 498 -20.15 2.73 26.17
CA ASN A 498 -19.31 3.81 26.68
C ASN A 498 -20.12 5.11 26.77
N ASN A 499 -20.71 5.36 27.93
CA ASN A 499 -21.07 6.74 28.32
C ASN A 499 -19.80 7.55 28.69
N PHE A 500 -18.62 6.93 28.60
CA PHE A 500 -17.34 7.55 28.91
C PHE A 500 -16.45 7.55 27.67
N PRO A 501 -15.88 8.70 27.31
CA PRO A 501 -14.94 8.74 26.18
C PRO A 501 -13.73 7.87 26.46
N ALA A 502 -13.31 7.10 25.44
CA ALA A 502 -12.05 6.39 25.51
C ALA A 502 -10.91 7.40 25.68
N ILE A 503 -9.95 7.09 26.54
CA ILE A 503 -8.74 7.88 26.67
C ILE A 503 -7.85 7.50 25.50
N PRO A 504 -7.57 8.40 24.53
CA PRO A 504 -6.72 8.08 23.40
C PRO A 504 -5.34 7.59 23.88
N GLY A 505 -4.97 6.37 23.47
CA GLY A 505 -3.69 5.77 23.84
C GLY A 505 -3.58 5.22 25.25
N ALA A 506 -4.68 5.10 26.03
CA ALA A 506 -4.65 4.55 27.38
C ALA A 506 -4.20 3.09 27.37
N SER A 507 -3.13 2.78 28.09
CA SER A 507 -2.64 1.41 28.34
C SER A 507 -3.23 0.80 29.61
N ALA A 508 -3.82 1.62 30.48
CA ALA A 508 -4.40 1.21 31.76
C ALA A 508 -5.84 1.72 31.90
N ASN A 509 -6.59 1.05 32.76
CA ASN A 509 -7.96 1.43 33.12
C ASN A 509 -7.95 2.67 34.03
N SER A 510 -9.04 3.44 34.00
CA SER A 510 -9.26 4.48 35.00
C SER A 510 -9.37 3.87 36.39
N GLN A 511 -8.67 4.45 37.33
CA GLN A 511 -8.67 4.04 38.73
C GLN A 511 -9.03 5.20 39.63
N TYR A 512 -9.78 4.91 40.67
CA TYR A 512 -10.04 5.80 41.77
C TYR A 512 -9.50 5.20 43.06
N ARG A 513 -8.92 6.03 43.90
CA ARG A 513 -8.57 5.64 45.25
C ARG A 513 -9.65 6.10 46.21
N LEU A 514 -10.29 5.15 46.86
CA LEU A 514 -11.30 5.38 47.89
C LEU A 514 -10.65 5.19 49.27
N THR A 515 -10.60 6.25 50.06
CA THR A 515 -10.15 6.19 51.46
C THR A 515 -11.36 6.23 52.36
N ILE A 516 -11.45 5.28 53.24
CA ILE A 516 -12.53 5.18 54.26
C ILE A 516 -11.80 5.22 55.60
N ASP A 517 -12.26 6.14 56.49
CA ASP A 517 -11.71 6.19 57.84
C ASP A 517 -12.04 4.89 58.57
N PRO A 518 -11.02 4.16 59.14
CA PRO A 518 -11.23 2.85 59.76
C PRO A 518 -12.18 2.87 60.97
N GLN A 519 -12.36 4.02 61.58
CA GLN A 519 -13.14 4.19 62.79
C GLN A 519 -14.61 4.55 62.53
N THR A 520 -15.00 4.84 61.30
CA THR A 520 -16.33 5.35 60.99
C THR A 520 -17.22 4.26 60.36
N LEU A 521 -18.46 4.31 60.79
CA LEU A 521 -19.59 3.42 60.37
C LEU A 521 -20.62 4.24 59.69
N GLY A 522 -21.25 3.69 58.67
CA GLY A 522 -22.34 4.34 57.97
C GLY A 522 -22.41 4.07 56.47
N SER A 523 -23.12 4.97 55.77
CA SER A 523 -23.38 4.79 54.35
C SER A 523 -22.49 5.69 53.51
N LEU A 524 -21.77 5.07 52.53
CA LEU A 524 -21.13 5.75 51.42
C LEU A 524 -22.11 5.81 50.26
N THR A 525 -22.41 6.98 49.77
CA THR A 525 -23.26 7.16 48.61
C THR A 525 -22.41 7.62 47.45
N PHE A 526 -22.34 6.81 46.40
CA PHE A 526 -21.67 7.09 45.14
C PHE A 526 -22.65 7.74 44.20
N ASN A 527 -22.26 8.82 43.55
CA ASN A 527 -23.11 9.52 42.59
C ASN A 527 -22.34 9.64 41.26
N LYS A 528 -23.09 9.36 40.20
CA LYS A 528 -22.59 9.53 38.84
C LYS A 528 -23.74 9.96 37.95
N ASP A 529 -23.62 11.13 37.33
CA ASP A 529 -24.65 11.75 36.51
C ASP A 529 -25.97 11.89 37.28
N THR A 530 -27.04 11.24 36.84
CA THR A 530 -28.36 11.27 37.50
C THR A 530 -28.61 10.07 38.42
N SER A 531 -27.64 9.16 38.58
CA SER A 531 -27.76 7.95 39.37
C SER A 531 -26.99 8.02 40.68
N SER A 532 -27.52 7.43 41.71
CA SER A 532 -26.85 7.28 43.00
C SER A 532 -27.06 5.86 43.56
N ALA A 533 -26.04 5.35 44.24
CA ALA A 533 -26.10 4.05 44.93
C ALA A 533 -25.28 4.07 46.19
N SER A 534 -25.71 3.35 47.22
CA SER A 534 -25.10 3.41 48.57
C SER A 534 -24.54 2.07 49.01
N ALA A 535 -23.38 2.10 49.67
CA ALA A 535 -22.78 0.99 50.39
C ALA A 535 -22.83 1.24 51.90
N ASN A 536 -23.56 0.42 52.65
CA ASN A 536 -23.60 0.51 54.11
C ASN A 536 -22.44 -0.29 54.75
N ILE A 537 -21.53 0.39 55.39
CA ILE A 537 -20.31 -0.17 55.97
C ILE A 537 -20.53 -0.36 57.48
N LEU A 538 -20.27 -1.58 57.95
CA LEU A 538 -20.40 -1.96 59.38
C LEU A 538 -19.02 -2.19 59.96
N SER A 539 -18.91 -2.03 61.33
CA SER A 539 -17.70 -2.34 62.05
C SER A 539 -17.23 -3.82 61.94
N SER A 540 -18.20 -4.73 61.78
CA SER A 540 -17.95 -6.15 61.60
C SER A 540 -17.55 -6.55 60.20
N ASP A 541 -17.61 -5.63 59.25
CA ASP A 541 -17.24 -5.96 57.85
C ASP A 541 -15.73 -6.15 57.77
N SER A 542 -15.31 -7.24 57.18
CA SER A 542 -13.93 -7.44 56.74
C SER A 542 -13.63 -6.52 55.55
N ASP A 543 -12.36 -6.26 55.24
CA ASP A 543 -11.97 -5.46 54.07
C ASP A 543 -12.53 -6.02 52.75
N ALA A 544 -12.55 -7.35 52.61
CA ALA A 544 -13.17 -8.01 51.48
C ALA A 544 -14.69 -7.75 51.38
N GLN A 545 -15.39 -7.70 52.50
CA GLN A 545 -16.83 -7.35 52.53
C GLN A 545 -17.04 -5.90 52.22
N VAL A 546 -16.22 -4.99 52.70
CA VAL A 546 -16.24 -3.57 52.35
C VAL A 546 -16.06 -3.40 50.85
N ALA A 547 -15.01 -4.04 50.28
CA ALA A 547 -14.71 -4.00 48.86
C ALA A 547 -15.89 -4.53 48.01
N ALA A 548 -16.53 -5.63 48.46
CA ALA A 548 -17.70 -6.19 47.80
C ALA A 548 -18.92 -5.25 47.83
N LYS A 549 -19.20 -4.62 48.98
CA LYS A 549 -20.28 -3.65 49.11
C LYS A 549 -20.10 -2.41 48.27
N VAL A 550 -18.86 -1.87 48.25
CA VAL A 550 -18.48 -0.73 47.40
C VAL A 550 -18.65 -1.09 45.92
N ARG A 551 -18.16 -2.26 45.52
CA ARG A 551 -18.32 -2.76 44.15
C ARG A 551 -19.79 -2.85 43.76
N THR A 552 -20.63 -3.49 44.60
CA THR A 552 -22.07 -3.64 44.31
C THR A 552 -22.75 -2.28 44.16
N ALA A 553 -22.42 -1.32 45.01
CA ALA A 553 -22.97 0.03 44.89
C ALA A 553 -22.55 0.72 43.59
N LEU A 554 -21.25 0.64 43.21
CA LEU A 554 -20.78 1.22 41.96
C LEU A 554 -21.39 0.56 40.73
N GLU A 555 -21.54 -0.77 40.74
CA GLU A 555 -22.20 -1.52 39.67
C GLU A 555 -23.70 -1.21 39.55
N GLY A 556 -24.33 -0.73 40.64
CA GLY A 556 -25.69 -0.26 40.64
C GLY A 556 -25.92 1.10 39.97
N LEU A 557 -24.86 1.87 39.70
CA LEU A 557 -24.96 3.11 38.95
C LEU A 557 -25.20 2.83 37.47
N THR A 558 -26.22 3.45 36.88
CA THR A 558 -26.66 3.21 35.50
C THR A 558 -25.50 3.41 34.50
N ALA A 559 -24.62 4.40 34.74
CA ALA A 559 -23.49 4.71 33.87
C ALA A 559 -22.32 3.72 34.02
N ILE A 560 -22.27 2.90 35.06
CA ILE A 560 -21.21 1.92 35.30
C ILE A 560 -21.69 0.52 34.91
N GLY A 561 -22.79 0.07 35.50
CA GLY A 561 -23.37 -1.25 35.21
C GLY A 561 -22.59 -2.43 35.81
N ALA A 562 -23.26 -3.59 35.86
CA ALA A 562 -22.74 -4.79 36.51
C ALA A 562 -21.48 -5.34 35.80
N GLY A 563 -20.47 -5.77 36.58
CA GLY A 563 -19.27 -6.41 36.09
C GLY A 563 -18.19 -5.45 35.54
N ASN A 564 -18.41 -4.13 35.58
CA ASN A 564 -17.51 -3.15 34.98
C ASN A 564 -16.53 -2.48 35.97
N VAL A 565 -16.49 -2.94 37.22
CA VAL A 565 -15.63 -2.40 38.25
C VAL A 565 -15.04 -3.50 39.13
N THR A 566 -13.79 -3.35 39.51
CA THR A 566 -13.20 -4.12 40.60
C THR A 566 -12.81 -3.18 41.74
N VAL A 567 -12.90 -3.69 42.95
CA VAL A 567 -12.52 -2.97 44.17
C VAL A 567 -11.55 -3.86 44.97
N THR A 568 -10.37 -3.36 45.26
CA THR A 568 -9.34 -4.10 46.02
C THR A 568 -8.68 -3.17 47.02
N GLY A 569 -8.17 -3.69 48.13
CA GLY A 569 -7.52 -2.91 49.13
C GLY A 569 -8.02 -3.20 50.55
N SER A 570 -7.72 -2.29 51.49
CA SER A 570 -8.10 -2.37 52.89
C SER A 570 -8.44 -0.98 53.47
N ARG A 571 -9.09 -0.94 54.61
CA ARG A 571 -9.36 0.32 55.30
C ARG A 571 -8.12 1.12 55.63
N ASP A 572 -7.06 0.44 56.05
CA ASP A 572 -5.78 1.09 56.43
C ASP A 572 -4.99 1.62 55.22
N ALA A 573 -5.01 0.87 54.14
CA ALA A 573 -4.27 1.21 52.93
C ALA A 573 -5.09 2.01 51.91
N GLY A 574 -6.43 2.07 52.10
CA GLY A 574 -7.40 2.56 51.13
C GLY A 574 -7.76 1.52 50.06
N PHE A 575 -8.86 1.76 49.38
CA PHE A 575 -9.36 0.88 48.30
C PHE A 575 -9.08 1.48 46.93
N THR A 576 -8.60 0.65 46.05
CA THR A 576 -8.50 0.98 44.60
C THR A 576 -9.74 0.50 43.89
N VAL A 577 -10.43 1.42 43.25
CA VAL A 577 -11.57 1.18 42.36
C VAL A 577 -11.07 1.25 40.94
N GLU A 578 -11.08 0.15 40.23
CA GLU A 578 -10.62 0.07 38.84
C GLU A 578 -11.78 -0.26 37.92
N PHE A 579 -11.92 0.50 36.85
CA PHE A 579 -12.95 0.29 35.83
C PHE A 579 -12.44 -0.66 34.75
N ILE A 580 -13.11 -1.78 34.60
CA ILE A 580 -12.74 -2.92 33.76
C ILE A 580 -13.81 -3.21 32.72
N ASN A 581 -13.57 -4.19 31.89
CA ASN A 581 -14.53 -4.71 30.92
C ASN A 581 -15.06 -3.62 29.96
N ALA A 582 -16.35 -3.31 30.02
CA ALA A 582 -16.97 -2.28 29.18
C ALA A 582 -16.39 -0.87 29.39
N LEU A 583 -15.86 -0.61 30.58
CA LEU A 583 -15.25 0.66 30.94
C LEU A 583 -13.72 0.61 30.96
N ALA A 584 -13.12 -0.46 30.42
CA ALA A 584 -11.68 -0.59 30.31
C ALA A 584 -11.10 0.51 29.40
N ARG A 585 -10.05 1.17 29.87
CA ARG A 585 -9.34 2.23 29.14
C ARG A 585 -10.20 3.45 28.79
N THR A 586 -11.27 3.67 29.51
CA THR A 586 -12.16 4.83 29.33
C THR A 586 -11.92 5.87 30.43
N SER A 587 -12.20 7.12 30.12
CA SER A 587 -12.15 8.20 31.11
C SER A 587 -13.45 8.25 31.90
N VAL A 588 -13.47 7.61 33.08
CA VAL A 588 -14.61 7.68 33.99
C VAL A 588 -14.45 8.92 34.87
N THR A 589 -15.11 10.02 34.51
CA THR A 589 -15.06 11.30 35.25
C THR A 589 -16.38 11.58 35.96
N GLY A 590 -16.37 12.51 36.91
CA GLY A 590 -17.58 12.94 37.58
C GLY A 590 -18.16 11.95 38.58
N LEU A 591 -17.44 10.88 38.95
CA LEU A 591 -17.83 10.02 40.07
C LEU A 591 -17.49 10.72 41.37
N THR A 592 -18.46 10.84 42.24
CA THR A 592 -18.30 11.45 43.57
C THR A 592 -18.79 10.50 44.66
N VAL A 593 -18.26 10.66 45.85
CA VAL A 593 -18.73 9.98 47.05
C VAL A 593 -19.13 11.01 48.09
N SER A 594 -20.28 10.75 48.69
CA SER A 594 -20.73 11.49 49.86
C SER A 594 -20.94 10.53 51.04
N THR A 595 -20.74 11.05 52.21
CA THR A 595 -20.85 10.30 53.47
C THR A 595 -21.93 10.88 54.34
N ASN A 596 -22.51 10.04 55.20
CA ASN A 596 -23.42 10.58 56.24
C ASN A 596 -22.59 11.24 57.40
N ALA A 597 -23.29 11.88 58.35
CA ALA A 597 -22.64 12.68 59.44
C ALA A 597 -21.72 11.88 60.35
N THR A 598 -21.67 10.56 60.25
CA THR A 598 -20.86 9.68 61.10
C THR A 598 -19.73 8.97 60.34
N MET A 599 -19.57 9.27 59.06
CA MET A 599 -18.58 8.63 58.23
C MET A 599 -17.78 9.63 57.42
N ALA A 600 -16.44 9.42 57.34
CA ALA A 600 -15.57 10.21 56.48
C ALA A 600 -15.03 9.32 55.34
N GLY A 601 -15.07 9.82 54.10
CA GLY A 601 -14.54 9.16 52.94
C GLY A 601 -14.17 10.15 51.84
N SER A 602 -13.12 9.88 51.13
CA SER A 602 -12.67 10.67 50.00
C SER A 602 -12.39 9.80 48.80
N LEU A 603 -12.68 10.32 47.64
CA LEU A 603 -12.46 9.67 46.33
C LEU A 603 -11.52 10.55 45.51
N ALA A 604 -10.39 10.00 45.13
CA ALA A 604 -9.40 10.68 44.28
C ALA A 604 -9.22 9.90 42.96
N ALA A 605 -9.36 10.58 41.83
CA ALA A 605 -9.12 9.99 40.53
C ALA A 605 -7.62 9.93 40.25
N THR A 606 -7.14 8.76 39.89
CA THR A 606 -5.78 8.56 39.35
C THR A 606 -5.92 7.97 37.97
N GLN A 607 -5.61 8.76 36.96
CA GLN A 607 -5.47 8.25 35.58
C GLN A 607 -4.00 7.95 35.31
N SER A 608 -3.67 6.70 35.01
CA SER A 608 -2.37 6.39 34.49
C SER A 608 -2.30 6.83 33.03
N ALA A 609 -1.34 7.69 32.71
CA ALA A 609 -1.11 8.19 31.39
C ALA A 609 -0.81 7.04 30.39
N ALA A 610 -1.43 7.13 29.23
CA ALA A 610 -1.30 6.19 28.16
C ALA A 610 0.12 6.11 27.58
N SER A 611 0.62 4.91 27.35
CA SER A 611 1.67 4.71 26.38
C SER A 611 1.05 4.70 24.99
N VAL A 612 1.58 5.51 24.09
CA VAL A 612 1.09 5.62 22.70
C VAL A 612 1.45 4.35 21.94
N THR A 613 0.47 3.58 21.54
CA THR A 613 0.68 2.45 20.63
C THR A 613 0.86 2.99 19.20
N GLY A 614 2.07 3.13 18.80
CA GLY A 614 2.45 3.41 17.43
C GLY A 614 3.88 2.98 17.22
N ILE A 615 4.06 1.74 16.74
CA ILE A 615 5.29 1.19 16.17
C ILE A 615 6.41 0.92 17.19
N SER A 616 6.54 -0.37 17.51
CA SER A 616 7.69 -1.06 18.07
C SER A 616 8.09 -0.72 19.49
N ALA A 617 7.97 -1.75 20.26
CA ALA A 617 8.47 -1.94 21.60
C ALA A 617 7.57 -1.41 22.72
N VAL A 618 6.67 -2.29 23.16
CA VAL A 618 6.26 -2.27 24.56
C VAL A 618 7.54 -2.45 25.40
N GLN A 619 8.08 -1.37 25.89
CA GLN A 619 9.17 -1.42 26.83
C GLN A 619 8.59 -1.45 28.24
N SER A 620 8.71 -2.58 28.91
CA SER A 620 8.43 -2.63 30.34
C SER A 620 9.71 -2.31 31.09
N ILE A 621 9.70 -1.23 31.87
CA ILE A 621 10.80 -0.88 32.77
C ILE A 621 10.45 -1.46 34.12
N THR A 622 11.14 -2.50 34.52
CA THR A 622 11.03 -3.07 35.88
C THR A 622 12.12 -2.51 36.75
N LEU A 623 11.74 -1.70 37.73
CA LEU A 623 12.65 -1.22 38.78
C LEU A 623 12.70 -2.24 39.91
N THR A 624 13.77 -3.01 40.00
CA THR A 624 13.96 -3.97 41.09
C THR A 624 14.60 -3.27 42.27
N ARG A 625 13.87 -3.20 43.37
CA ARG A 625 14.31 -2.56 44.62
C ARG A 625 15.17 -3.52 45.47
N LEU A 626 16.30 -3.04 45.95
CA LEU A 626 16.94 -3.58 47.12
C LEU A 626 16.36 -2.88 48.38
N PRO A 627 16.12 -3.59 49.47
CA PRO A 627 15.29 -3.08 50.54
C PRO A 627 16.02 -2.03 51.36
N VAL A 628 15.65 -0.75 51.30
CA VAL A 628 15.76 0.26 52.36
C VAL A 628 14.78 1.40 52.09
N GLU A 629 14.03 1.80 53.10
CA GLU A 629 13.15 2.95 53.32
C GLU A 629 12.54 3.75 52.14
N ARG A 630 11.23 3.97 52.22
CA ARG A 630 10.34 4.51 51.16
C ARG A 630 10.63 5.97 50.80
N PRO A 631 11.14 6.26 49.60
CA PRO A 631 10.65 7.39 48.82
C PRO A 631 9.83 6.95 47.64
N THR A 632 8.83 7.74 47.27
CA THR A 632 8.05 7.58 46.02
C THR A 632 8.94 7.94 44.84
N VAL A 633 9.27 6.94 44.02
CA VAL A 633 9.94 7.14 42.74
C VAL A 633 8.88 7.13 41.63
N SER A 634 8.76 8.22 40.86
CA SER A 634 8.00 8.24 39.64
C SER A 634 8.93 8.12 38.43
N THR A 635 8.52 7.37 37.41
CA THR A 635 9.28 7.20 36.17
C THR A 635 8.46 7.71 35.01
N SER A 636 9.08 8.41 34.09
CA SER A 636 8.52 8.72 32.78
C SER A 636 9.50 8.31 31.69
N VAL A 637 8.97 7.82 30.58
CA VAL A 637 9.73 7.50 29.36
C VAL A 637 9.17 8.36 28.25
N SER A 638 10.03 9.11 27.58
CA SER A 638 9.67 9.90 26.41
C SER A 638 10.59 9.57 25.25
N GLU A 639 10.03 9.52 24.04
CA GLU A 639 10.83 9.42 22.82
C GLU A 639 11.54 10.75 22.59
N VAL A 640 12.87 10.73 22.56
CA VAL A 640 13.71 11.91 22.33
C VAL A 640 13.96 12.10 20.83
N ALA A 641 14.08 11.01 20.07
CA ALA A 641 14.20 11.03 18.63
C ALA A 641 13.65 9.74 18.03
N ALA A 642 12.88 9.87 16.94
CA ALA A 642 12.41 8.71 16.19
C ALA A 642 13.58 8.00 15.50
N GLY A 643 13.65 6.67 15.63
CA GLY A 643 14.65 5.84 14.96
C GLY A 643 14.45 5.79 13.45
N PHE A 644 15.47 6.21 12.68
CA PHE A 644 15.50 6.08 11.23
C PHE A 644 16.79 5.40 10.77
N ALA A 645 16.68 4.44 9.88
CA ALA A 645 17.87 3.90 9.20
C ALA A 645 18.32 4.84 8.08
N GLY A 646 19.58 5.22 8.01
CA GLY A 646 20.20 6.00 6.94
C GLY A 646 20.80 7.35 7.36
N THR A 647 21.45 8.02 6.43
CA THR A 647 22.32 9.19 6.65
C THR A 647 21.66 10.54 6.37
N GLY A 648 20.42 10.57 5.91
CA GLY A 648 19.74 11.78 5.46
C GLY A 648 19.31 12.74 6.59
N GLN A 649 18.99 13.97 6.20
CA GLN A 649 18.44 14.99 7.09
C GLN A 649 17.05 14.59 7.61
N ILE A 650 16.75 14.89 8.86
CA ILE A 650 15.41 14.79 9.44
C ILE A 650 14.91 16.20 9.72
N THR A 651 13.74 16.52 9.23
CA THR A 651 13.10 17.83 9.37
C THR A 651 11.67 17.64 9.89
N ALA A 652 11.27 18.42 10.88
CA ALA A 652 9.88 18.48 11.31
C ALA A 652 9.16 19.65 10.63
N ILE A 653 8.01 19.38 10.05
CA ILE A 653 7.09 20.38 9.52
C ILE A 653 5.87 20.41 10.41
N ARG A 654 5.65 21.52 11.08
CA ARG A 654 4.51 21.74 11.98
C ARG A 654 3.52 22.68 11.32
N VAL A 655 2.28 22.25 11.15
CA VAL A 655 1.19 23.07 10.65
C VAL A 655 0.16 23.23 11.77
N ALA A 656 0.11 24.42 12.37
CA ALA A 656 -0.88 24.76 13.36
C ALA A 656 -2.05 25.49 12.67
N ALA A 657 -3.20 24.81 12.59
CA ALA A 657 -4.42 25.33 12.01
C ALA A 657 -5.63 24.81 12.77
N ALA A 658 -6.69 25.59 12.86
CA ALA A 658 -7.93 25.15 13.51
C ALA A 658 -8.48 23.88 12.83
N ALA A 659 -9.21 23.04 13.57
CA ALA A 659 -9.76 21.78 13.05
C ALA A 659 -10.70 21.99 11.84
N THR A 660 -11.34 23.15 11.77
CA THR A 660 -12.22 23.59 10.68
C THR A 660 -11.51 24.42 9.60
N ALA A 661 -10.18 24.63 9.72
CA ALA A 661 -9.45 25.47 8.80
C ALA A 661 -9.40 24.85 7.40
N SER A 662 -9.65 25.66 6.39
CA SER A 662 -9.43 25.35 4.98
C SER A 662 -8.47 26.36 4.37
N GLY A 663 -7.74 25.98 3.33
CA GLY A 663 -6.84 26.92 2.66
C GLY A 663 -5.58 26.25 2.14
N GLN A 664 -4.58 27.06 1.88
CA GLN A 664 -3.32 26.64 1.28
C GLN A 664 -2.15 27.25 2.02
N TYR A 665 -1.03 26.56 2.02
CA TYR A 665 0.27 27.02 2.48
C TYR A 665 1.34 26.62 1.46
N THR A 666 2.49 27.24 1.55
CA THR A 666 3.57 27.08 0.57
C THR A 666 4.83 26.60 1.27
N LEU A 667 5.50 25.63 0.69
CA LEU A 667 6.86 25.25 1.02
C LEU A 667 7.81 25.79 -0.05
N THR A 668 8.94 26.32 0.38
CA THR A 668 9.94 26.92 -0.50
C THR A 668 11.32 26.33 -0.23
N TYR A 669 12.03 26.01 -1.29
CA TYR A 669 13.41 25.54 -1.28
C TYR A 669 14.17 26.14 -2.48
N ASN A 670 15.34 26.72 -2.23
CA ASN A 670 16.19 27.34 -3.26
C ASN A 670 15.42 28.32 -4.18
N GLY A 671 14.48 29.10 -3.61
CA GLY A 671 13.68 30.05 -4.37
C GLY A 671 12.52 29.47 -5.18
N GLN A 672 12.43 28.16 -5.28
CA GLN A 672 11.31 27.44 -5.87
C GLN A 672 10.25 27.16 -4.81
N SER A 673 8.97 27.30 -5.15
CA SER A 673 7.87 27.12 -4.20
C SER A 673 6.83 26.13 -4.71
N ARG A 674 6.21 25.40 -3.78
CA ARG A 674 5.04 24.54 -4.05
C ARG A 674 3.93 24.87 -3.06
N THR A 675 2.76 25.12 -3.59
CA THR A 675 1.55 25.39 -2.80
C THR A 675 0.84 24.08 -2.47
N ILE A 676 0.53 23.88 -1.20
CA ILE A 676 -0.12 22.68 -0.66
C ILE A 676 -1.50 23.07 -0.15
N ARG A 677 -2.53 22.38 -0.63
CA ARG A 677 -3.88 22.52 -0.10
C ARG A 677 -4.01 21.73 1.20
N TRP A 678 -4.45 22.39 2.25
CA TRP A 678 -4.71 21.75 3.53
C TRP A 678 -5.91 20.81 3.44
N ALA A 679 -5.72 19.55 3.85
CA ALA A 679 -6.81 18.58 3.97
C ALA A 679 -7.30 18.57 5.43
N GLN A 680 -8.51 19.08 5.61
CA GLN A 680 -9.15 19.15 6.91
C GLN A 680 -9.31 17.75 7.52
N ASN A 681 -8.87 17.56 8.76
CA ASN A 681 -8.95 16.30 9.52
C ASN A 681 -8.38 15.05 8.83
N ASN A 682 -7.53 15.22 7.81
CA ASN A 682 -6.92 14.10 7.10
C ASN A 682 -5.40 14.21 7.13
N VAL A 683 -4.81 13.63 8.17
CA VAL A 683 -3.36 13.67 8.41
C VAL A 683 -2.55 12.91 7.36
N ASP A 684 -3.07 11.80 6.85
CA ASP A 684 -2.39 11.00 5.84
C ASP A 684 -2.35 11.72 4.48
N MET A 685 -3.43 12.39 4.12
CA MET A 685 -3.48 13.22 2.92
C MET A 685 -2.53 14.42 3.02
N ASN A 686 -2.44 15.06 4.20
CA ASN A 686 -1.50 16.13 4.44
C ASN A 686 -0.05 15.63 4.35
N ALA A 687 0.26 14.47 4.94
CA ALA A 687 1.58 13.85 4.84
C ALA A 687 1.95 13.53 3.39
N THR A 688 1.01 12.99 2.61
CA THR A 688 1.21 12.69 1.19
C THR A 688 1.50 13.96 0.38
N ARG A 689 0.69 15.01 0.55
CA ARG A 689 0.85 16.29 -0.17
C ARG A 689 2.16 17.00 0.19
N ILE A 690 2.58 16.93 1.46
CA ILE A 690 3.90 17.43 1.89
C ILE A 690 5.01 16.63 1.20
N GLY A 691 4.88 15.31 1.18
CA GLY A 691 5.85 14.42 0.53
C GLY A 691 6.01 14.70 -0.96
N ASP A 692 4.91 14.85 -1.68
CA ASP A 692 4.92 15.17 -3.11
C ASP A 692 5.59 16.53 -3.37
N ALA A 693 5.20 17.57 -2.61
CA ALA A 693 5.77 18.90 -2.74
C ALA A 693 7.27 18.91 -2.45
N LEU A 694 7.73 18.16 -1.45
CA LEU A 694 9.14 18.11 -1.08
C LEU A 694 9.97 17.30 -2.10
N ARG A 695 9.45 16.20 -2.64
CA ARG A 695 10.11 15.46 -3.72
C ARG A 695 10.30 16.35 -4.95
N ASP A 696 9.28 17.11 -5.31
CA ASP A 696 9.34 18.04 -6.42
C ASP A 696 10.35 19.18 -6.19
N LEU A 697 10.40 19.74 -4.97
CA LEU A 697 11.26 20.86 -4.64
C LEU A 697 12.73 20.48 -4.48
N THR A 698 13.00 19.35 -3.83
CA THR A 698 14.36 18.95 -3.46
C THR A 698 14.99 17.97 -4.45
N GLY A 699 14.19 17.37 -5.35
CA GLY A 699 14.65 16.29 -6.23
C GLY A 699 14.90 14.96 -5.51
N ASP A 700 14.64 14.87 -4.19
CA ASP A 700 14.79 13.64 -3.42
C ASP A 700 13.54 12.75 -3.57
N SER A 701 13.54 11.91 -4.60
CA SER A 701 12.43 10.98 -4.89
C SER A 701 12.13 9.97 -3.76
N PHE A 702 13.06 9.79 -2.83
CA PHE A 702 12.94 8.88 -1.69
C PHE A 702 12.60 9.58 -0.39
N ALA A 703 12.37 10.90 -0.39
CA ALA A 703 11.93 11.62 0.80
C ALA A 703 10.64 11.02 1.37
N LYS A 704 10.67 10.61 2.63
CA LYS A 704 9.54 10.01 3.34
C LYS A 704 8.96 10.98 4.36
N VAL A 705 7.64 11.11 4.36
CA VAL A 705 6.91 11.94 5.31
C VAL A 705 5.98 11.05 6.14
N ARG A 706 5.99 11.20 7.43
CA ARG A 706 5.04 10.58 8.34
C ARG A 706 4.43 11.61 9.28
N PHE A 707 3.18 11.40 9.66
CA PHE A 707 2.54 12.17 10.72
C PHE A 707 3.12 11.76 12.09
N ASP A 708 3.43 12.75 12.92
CA ASP A 708 3.83 12.52 14.31
C ASP A 708 2.58 12.32 15.17
N GLN A 709 2.34 11.08 15.57
CA GLN A 709 1.15 10.70 16.34
C GLN A 709 1.06 11.36 17.73
N GLN A 710 2.13 11.96 18.20
CA GLN A 710 2.14 12.73 19.44
C GLN A 710 1.60 14.16 19.28
N SER A 711 1.30 14.58 18.05
CA SER A 711 0.79 15.92 17.78
C SER A 711 -0.75 15.95 17.70
N PHE A 712 -1.33 17.11 18.08
CA PHE A 712 -2.79 17.33 18.04
C PHE A 712 -3.26 17.62 16.62
N ILE A 713 -4.54 17.30 16.30
CA ILE A 713 -5.16 17.58 15.00
C ILE A 713 -5.07 19.07 14.63
N THR A 714 -5.13 19.96 15.61
CA THR A 714 -5.00 21.42 15.43
C THR A 714 -3.56 21.93 15.35
N ASN A 715 -2.58 21.04 15.59
CA ASN A 715 -1.17 21.36 15.53
C ASN A 715 -0.41 20.14 14.98
N GLN A 716 -0.65 19.84 13.71
CA GLN A 716 -0.10 18.64 13.07
C GLN A 716 1.40 18.80 12.82
N ARG A 717 2.16 17.82 13.27
CA ARG A 717 3.60 17.73 13.07
C ARG A 717 3.91 16.56 12.16
N PHE A 718 4.70 16.81 11.12
CA PHE A 718 5.12 15.82 10.13
C PHE A 718 6.64 15.69 10.18
N ILE A 719 7.11 14.47 10.37
CA ILE A 719 8.53 14.15 10.33
C ILE A 719 8.91 13.76 8.91
N VAL A 720 9.85 14.48 8.35
CA VAL A 720 10.38 14.26 7.00
C VAL A 720 11.79 13.71 7.09
N LYS A 721 12.01 12.56 6.47
CA LYS A 721 13.34 12.00 6.29
C LYS A 721 13.76 12.15 4.83
N PHE A 722 14.91 12.79 4.61
CA PHE A 722 15.57 12.87 3.32
C PHE A 722 16.66 11.82 3.20
N THR A 723 16.97 11.41 1.98
CA THR A 723 18.15 10.55 1.71
C THR A 723 19.44 11.36 1.72
N ASN A 724 19.33 12.67 1.42
CA ASN A 724 20.42 13.63 1.42
C ASN A 724 20.12 14.77 2.41
N ALA A 725 21.00 15.77 2.46
CA ALA A 725 20.78 17.00 3.19
C ALA A 725 20.32 18.09 2.19
N PRO A 726 19.02 18.31 1.99
CA PRO A 726 18.56 19.32 1.02
C PRO A 726 18.89 20.74 1.45
N GLY A 727 19.22 20.98 2.74
CA GLY A 727 19.44 22.31 3.26
C GLY A 727 18.17 22.94 3.85
N THR A 728 18.05 24.27 3.76
CA THR A 728 16.97 25.00 4.41
C THR A 728 15.69 24.98 3.57
N ILE A 729 14.61 24.49 4.18
CA ILE A 729 13.25 24.56 3.67
C ILE A 729 12.51 25.59 4.52
N THR A 730 11.69 26.42 3.90
CA THR A 730 10.84 27.39 4.60
C THR A 730 9.37 27.16 4.25
N GLY A 731 8.48 27.57 5.16
CA GLY A 731 7.03 27.45 4.97
C GLY A 731 6.32 28.75 5.29
N SER A 732 5.26 29.05 4.54
CA SER A 732 4.39 30.21 4.79
C SER A 732 2.95 29.86 4.48
N THR A 733 2.00 30.47 5.22
CA THR A 733 0.57 30.34 4.91
C THR A 733 0.19 31.30 3.80
N THR A 734 -0.64 30.81 2.85
CA THR A 734 -1.14 31.62 1.72
C THR A 734 -2.60 32.02 1.98
N THR A 735 -3.47 31.05 2.17
CA THR A 735 -4.88 31.26 2.51
C THR A 735 -5.32 30.45 3.73
N LEU A 736 -4.43 29.61 4.27
CA LEU A 736 -4.67 28.83 5.49
C LEU A 736 -4.58 29.75 6.72
N SER A 737 -5.62 29.79 7.53
CA SER A 737 -5.56 30.48 8.83
C SER A 737 -4.78 29.63 9.83
N GLY A 738 -3.53 30.00 10.08
CA GLY A 738 -2.62 29.25 10.97
C GLY A 738 -1.15 29.58 10.74
N THR A 739 -0.26 28.73 11.20
CA THR A 739 1.19 28.87 11.04
C THR A 739 1.81 27.60 10.49
N VAL A 740 2.89 27.75 9.70
CA VAL A 740 3.75 26.65 9.26
C VAL A 740 5.16 26.90 9.80
N THR A 741 5.66 25.99 10.61
CA THR A 741 7.00 26.05 11.19
C THR A 741 7.81 24.85 10.70
N ILE A 742 9.07 25.08 10.35
CA ILE A 742 10.00 24.04 9.89
C ILE A 742 11.22 24.05 10.77
N GLU A 743 11.56 22.89 11.32
CA GLU A 743 12.67 22.69 12.22
C GLU A 743 13.53 21.52 11.71
N THR A 744 14.86 21.71 11.62
CA THR A 744 15.77 20.62 11.32
C THR A 744 16.10 19.91 12.62
N GLU A 745 15.57 18.70 12.80
CA GLU A 745 15.81 17.89 14.00
C GLU A 745 17.16 17.20 13.96
N ARG A 746 17.66 16.91 12.75
CA ARG A 746 18.98 16.34 12.54
C ARG A 746 19.55 16.75 11.18
N ALA A 747 20.72 17.31 11.18
CA ALA A 747 21.52 17.48 9.97
C ALA A 747 22.02 16.11 9.48
N ALA A 748 22.27 15.97 8.16
CA ALA A 748 22.73 14.73 7.59
C ALA A 748 24.10 14.33 8.15
N ALA A 749 24.15 13.33 9.00
CA ALA A 749 25.36 12.67 9.47
C ALA A 749 25.02 11.33 10.13
N GLY A 750 25.49 10.21 9.56
CA GLY A 750 25.41 8.88 10.14
C GLY A 750 24.00 8.31 10.39
N ALA A 751 23.89 7.02 10.63
CA ALA A 751 22.66 6.40 11.11
C ALA A 751 22.39 6.84 12.55
N VAL A 752 21.15 7.25 12.88
CA VAL A 752 20.75 7.53 14.25
C VAL A 752 19.82 6.44 14.71
N ASN A 753 20.19 5.84 15.85
CA ASN A 753 19.32 4.96 16.59
C ASN A 753 18.23 5.79 17.31
N GLU A 754 17.09 5.17 17.52
CA GLU A 754 16.05 5.73 18.37
C GLU A 754 16.62 6.03 19.76
N GLN A 755 16.39 7.24 20.26
CA GLN A 755 16.79 7.65 21.61
C GLN A 755 15.54 7.88 22.45
N GLN A 756 15.50 7.24 23.61
CA GLN A 756 14.47 7.44 24.61
C GLN A 756 15.10 8.00 25.89
N ALA A 757 14.51 9.04 26.44
CA ALA A 757 14.90 9.58 27.74
C ALA A 757 14.07 8.90 28.82
N ILE A 758 14.76 8.40 29.84
CA ILE A 758 14.15 7.86 31.05
C ILE A 758 14.40 8.87 32.15
N THR A 759 13.34 9.50 32.66
CA THR A 759 13.44 10.46 33.75
C THR A 759 13.02 9.78 35.06
N LEU A 760 13.87 9.80 36.03
CA LEU A 760 13.61 9.30 37.39
C LEU A 760 13.43 10.49 38.33
N ASN A 761 12.23 10.72 38.84
CA ASN A 761 11.98 11.71 39.88
C ASN A 761 12.15 11.03 41.23
N VAL A 762 13.30 11.24 41.86
CA VAL A 762 13.71 10.51 43.07
C VAL A 762 13.58 11.31 44.35
N GLY A 763 13.24 12.59 44.27
CA GLY A 763 13.22 13.48 45.44
C GLY A 763 14.56 13.43 46.21
N SER A 764 14.51 13.19 47.51
CA SER A 764 15.68 13.01 48.37
C SER A 764 16.16 11.56 48.48
N ALA A 765 15.71 10.67 47.63
CA ALA A 765 16.03 9.25 47.69
C ALA A 765 17.45 8.96 47.24
N THR A 766 18.14 8.12 48.01
CA THR A 766 19.43 7.52 47.64
C THR A 766 19.28 6.00 47.49
N GLY A 767 20.04 5.40 46.64
CA GLY A 767 19.97 3.94 46.41
C GLY A 767 20.51 3.53 45.05
N THR A 768 20.14 2.37 44.61
CA THR A 768 20.50 1.85 43.25
C THR A 768 19.30 1.25 42.55
N PHE A 769 19.33 1.27 41.24
CA PHE A 769 18.29 0.65 40.38
C PHE A 769 18.91 -0.05 39.19
N ARG A 770 18.12 -0.83 38.49
CA ARG A 770 18.44 -1.44 37.20
C ARG A 770 17.30 -1.20 36.23
N VAL A 771 17.64 -0.97 34.98
CA VAL A 771 16.65 -0.88 33.87
C VAL A 771 16.66 -2.19 33.10
N SER A 772 15.50 -2.81 32.94
CA SER A 772 15.33 -4.02 32.15
C SER A 772 14.41 -3.70 30.98
N ILE A 773 14.90 -3.93 29.77
CA ILE A 773 14.20 -3.66 28.53
C ILE A 773 13.98 -4.97 27.78
N PRO A 774 12.74 -5.43 27.60
CA PRO A 774 12.44 -6.56 26.73
C PRO A 774 12.53 -6.10 25.26
N TRP A 775 13.37 -6.79 24.48
CA TRP A 775 13.55 -6.52 23.05
C TRP A 775 13.71 -7.82 22.29
N ASN A 776 12.90 -8.03 21.24
CA ASN A 776 12.91 -9.26 20.43
C ASN A 776 12.88 -10.56 21.24
N GLY A 777 12.02 -10.65 22.27
CA GLY A 777 11.89 -11.83 23.11
C GLY A 777 13.04 -12.06 24.11
N ARG A 778 13.98 -11.12 24.19
CA ARG A 778 15.07 -11.11 25.19
C ARG A 778 14.94 -9.93 26.12
N THR A 779 15.26 -10.13 27.39
CA THR A 779 15.33 -9.03 28.37
C THR A 779 16.79 -8.62 28.55
N TYR A 780 17.08 -7.36 28.24
CA TYR A 780 18.38 -6.73 28.46
C TYR A 780 18.28 -5.93 29.76
N THR A 781 19.15 -6.23 30.72
CA THR A 781 19.16 -5.56 32.01
C THR A 781 20.49 -4.84 32.20
N THR A 782 20.45 -3.58 32.62
CA THR A 782 21.67 -2.82 32.93
C THR A 782 22.39 -3.40 34.15
N THR A 783 23.66 -3.08 34.31
CA THR A 783 24.34 -3.16 35.61
C THR A 783 23.61 -2.27 36.63
N THR A 784 23.86 -2.47 37.90
CA THR A 784 23.29 -1.63 38.95
C THR A 784 23.76 -0.17 38.80
N LEU A 785 22.80 0.75 38.67
CA LEU A 785 23.00 2.17 38.47
C LEU A 785 22.75 2.92 39.81
N PRO A 786 23.60 3.84 40.24
CA PRO A 786 23.35 4.63 41.45
C PRO A 786 22.25 5.67 41.23
N LEU A 787 21.38 5.85 42.22
CA LEU A 787 20.50 6.99 42.34
C LEU A 787 21.32 8.12 42.96
N THR A 788 21.75 9.08 42.17
CA THR A 788 22.36 10.31 42.68
C THR A 788 21.32 11.42 42.51
N ALA A 789 20.98 12.09 43.61
CA ALA A 789 20.23 13.33 43.58
C ALA A 789 21.00 14.36 42.75
N SER A 790 20.41 14.89 41.69
CA SER A 790 20.96 16.00 40.90
C SER A 790 20.54 17.32 41.51
#